data_83e2562bfa8a0ddb826f71b5e1d181b2
#
_entry.id   83e2562bfa8a0ddb826f71b5e1d181b2
#
_cell.length_a   1.000
_cell.length_b   1.000
_cell.length_c   1.000
_cell.angle_alpha   90.00
_cell.angle_beta   90.00
_cell.angle_gamma   90.00
#
_symmetry.space_group_name_H-M   'P 1'
#
loop_
_entity.id
_entity.type
_entity.pdbx_description
1 polymer ?
#
loop_
_entity_poly.entity_id
_entity_poly.type
_entity_poly.pdbx_seq_one_letter_code
_entity_poly.pdbx_strand_id
1 'polypeptide(L)'
;MRFRTLLLIMLCLMPTLPLSGQEVIDAPTVMLANIPFDIEVMGTTTESEWFEVRNVRGEILSGGTVLPHDSASASDVVVSSSDDLPLTVLIGDEPFEITATVIPGWASILPPLLAIALALIFREVVTALFAGVWLGALFVVGFNPITATGRLVDLFIVPAVADADHAAIMVFTLFLGAMVGIVSRNGGTQGIVRAVEPLARTKKRGKLATWGAGMAIFFDDYANTLIVGNTMRPITDRLKISREKLAYLVDSTAAPVAALIPVSTWVGYEISLIGDGFEIASAQTPEAAGVLMGASAFTIFVQTIPYLFYPLLALAFVFMTSLSGRDFGPMARAELRAGAGGGLYAPDATLPTDTDSDELQSKEGTPEKWWNAGIPVLTVVFVVLFTLYATGRAGAGPDAALRDVFGEAQSYNALLWGSLAGAVVAVALSLGQRLLTLRECIEAAVGGFQAMMIAMVILVLAWSLGSVTEVIGTSLFLQTILSDRIAVQLIPVIVFGTSGAMAFATGTSWGTMAIMLPVAIPLVVGLGGAAVLPGGPQEAILLGSIGSVLAGAIWGDHCSPISDTTVLSSTASACDHVDHVKTQLPYALAVGLLSMLLGNIGTAYGLPPVVGLMMGVAILAVLLWTIGTPVENTEV
;
A
#
# COMPACT_ATOMS: atom_id res chain seq x y z
N MET A 1 32.57 -33.84 10.67
CA MET A 1 33.31 -33.02 11.66
C MET A 1 33.49 -31.57 11.26
N ARG A 2 33.49 -31.20 9.99
CA ARG A 2 33.73 -29.79 9.54
C ARG A 2 32.51 -28.84 9.70
N PHE A 3 31.29 -29.34 9.71
CA PHE A 3 30.08 -28.50 9.82
C PHE A 3 29.83 -28.02 11.27
N ARG A 4 30.13 -28.84 12.28
CA ARG A 4 30.01 -28.48 13.70
C ARG A 4 31.04 -27.43 14.16
N THR A 5 32.21 -27.41 13.54
CA THR A 5 33.27 -26.44 13.87
C THR A 5 32.97 -25.07 13.27
N LEU A 6 32.33 -25.01 12.08
CA LEU A 6 31.88 -23.75 11.48
C LEU A 6 30.73 -23.12 12.28
N LEU A 7 29.79 -23.94 12.77
CA LEU A 7 28.66 -23.48 13.58
C LEU A 7 29.11 -22.91 14.93
N LEU A 8 30.11 -23.52 15.56
CA LEU A 8 30.72 -23.03 16.79
C LEU A 8 31.52 -21.74 16.63
N ILE A 9 32.17 -21.56 15.50
CA ILE A 9 32.89 -20.31 15.17
C ILE A 9 31.90 -19.17 14.88
N MET A 10 30.76 -19.46 14.24
CA MET A 10 29.67 -18.47 14.06
C MET A 10 29.01 -18.06 15.38
N LEU A 11 28.82 -19.00 16.33
CA LEU A 11 28.25 -18.67 17.65
C LEU A 11 29.21 -17.86 18.54
N CYS A 12 30.53 -18.01 18.37
CA CYS A 12 31.52 -17.25 19.16
C CYS A 12 31.82 -15.85 18.63
N LEU A 13 31.30 -15.48 17.44
CA LEU A 13 31.47 -14.17 16.83
C LEU A 13 30.25 -13.24 17.00
N MET A 14 29.22 -13.68 17.70
CA MET A 14 28.08 -12.81 18.05
C MET A 14 28.47 -11.95 19.27
N PRO A 15 28.56 -10.63 19.14
CA PRO A 15 28.67 -9.77 20.31
C PRO A 15 27.37 -9.93 21.13
N THR A 16 27.53 -10.20 22.43
CA THR A 16 26.42 -10.22 23.37
C THR A 16 25.84 -8.81 23.47
N LEU A 17 24.56 -8.65 23.06
CA LEU A 17 23.82 -7.43 23.36
C LEU A 17 23.72 -7.26 24.89
N PRO A 18 23.90 -6.06 25.43
CA PRO A 18 23.51 -5.77 26.80
C PRO A 18 21.97 -5.89 26.88
N LEU A 19 21.48 -6.65 27.84
CA LEU A 19 20.08 -6.70 28.23
C LEU A 19 19.67 -5.29 28.70
N SER A 20 18.58 -4.78 28.15
CA SER A 20 17.96 -3.47 28.41
C SER A 20 17.86 -3.12 29.89
N GLY A 21 18.76 -2.26 30.38
CA GLY A 21 18.43 -1.26 31.38
C GLY A 21 17.76 -0.09 30.64
N GLN A 22 16.91 0.70 31.30
CA GLN A 22 16.39 1.95 30.73
C GLN A 22 17.59 2.74 30.19
N GLU A 23 17.60 2.99 28.86
CA GLU A 23 18.68 3.77 28.28
C GLU A 23 18.54 5.20 28.78
N VAL A 24 19.54 5.68 29.50
CA VAL A 24 19.59 7.04 30.06
C VAL A 24 19.77 8.07 28.95
N ILE A 25 20.23 7.60 27.78
CA ILE A 25 20.48 8.41 26.58
C ILE A 25 19.96 7.66 25.38
N ASP A 26 19.11 8.34 24.63
CA ASP A 26 18.69 7.90 23.30
C ASP A 26 19.39 8.76 22.23
N ALA A 27 20.21 8.10 21.40
CA ALA A 27 21.02 8.76 20.38
C ALA A 27 21.03 7.93 19.09
N PRO A 28 21.08 8.59 17.91
CA PRO A 28 21.12 7.90 16.63
C PRO A 28 22.33 6.95 16.53
N THR A 29 22.08 5.70 16.12
CA THR A 29 23.14 4.71 15.84
C THR A 29 23.89 5.02 14.54
N VAL A 30 23.26 5.77 13.63
CA VAL A 30 23.85 6.34 12.42
C VAL A 30 23.68 7.85 12.46
N MET A 31 24.76 8.60 12.33
CA MET A 31 24.77 10.06 12.31
C MET A 31 25.11 10.57 10.91
N LEU A 32 24.35 11.56 10.44
CA LEU A 32 24.56 12.16 9.13
C LEU A 32 25.57 13.31 9.24
N ALA A 33 26.64 13.24 8.46
CA ALA A 33 27.68 14.27 8.48
C ALA A 33 27.12 15.65 8.09
N ASN A 34 27.35 16.65 8.94
CA ASN A 34 26.89 18.05 8.81
C ASN A 34 25.36 18.23 8.75
N ILE A 35 24.60 17.29 9.25
CA ILE A 35 23.16 17.39 9.43
C ILE A 35 22.88 17.43 10.93
N PRO A 36 22.12 18.42 11.43
CA PRO A 36 21.76 18.48 12.85
C PRO A 36 20.82 17.33 13.22
N PHE A 37 21.00 16.80 14.43
CA PHE A 37 20.14 15.78 15.04
C PHE A 37 20.00 16.05 16.54
N ASP A 38 19.02 15.44 17.17
CA ASP A 38 18.75 15.56 18.58
C ASP A 38 19.23 14.31 19.34
N ILE A 39 19.62 14.50 20.60
CA ILE A 39 19.95 13.43 21.56
C ILE A 39 19.02 13.60 22.74
N GLU A 40 18.22 12.57 23.07
CA GLU A 40 17.38 12.58 24.25
C GLU A 40 18.16 12.11 25.48
N VAL A 41 18.05 12.87 26.56
CA VAL A 41 18.69 12.59 27.85
C VAL A 41 17.59 12.43 28.88
N MET A 42 17.60 11.31 29.62
CA MET A 42 16.63 11.04 30.68
C MET A 42 17.23 11.34 32.08
N GLY A 43 16.50 12.11 32.87
CA GLY A 43 16.89 12.41 34.24
C GLY A 43 16.81 11.18 35.16
N THR A 44 17.93 10.84 35.77
CA THR A 44 18.08 9.63 36.60
C THR A 44 17.91 9.86 38.08
N THR A 45 17.99 11.10 38.53
CA THR A 45 17.96 11.49 39.96
C THR A 45 16.63 12.10 40.36
N THR A 46 16.50 12.43 41.64
CA THR A 46 15.35 13.15 42.23
C THR A 46 15.50 14.69 42.18
N GLU A 47 16.61 15.20 41.66
CA GLU A 47 16.89 16.62 41.47
C GLU A 47 17.15 16.93 40.01
N SER A 48 16.96 18.17 39.58
CA SER A 48 17.28 18.60 38.22
C SER A 48 18.80 18.57 38.01
N GLU A 49 19.21 17.95 36.91
CA GLU A 49 20.61 17.82 36.53
C GLU A 49 20.91 18.63 35.27
N TRP A 50 22.10 19.20 35.20
CA TRP A 50 22.58 19.75 33.93
C TRP A 50 23.18 18.63 33.08
N PHE A 51 23.10 18.77 31.78
CA PHE A 51 23.76 17.87 30.84
C PHE A 51 24.47 18.64 29.71
N GLU A 52 25.54 18.09 29.21
CA GLU A 52 26.31 18.62 28.08
C GLU A 52 26.73 17.48 27.14
N VAL A 53 26.59 17.72 25.83
CA VAL A 53 27.09 16.85 24.78
C VAL A 53 28.42 17.42 24.27
N ARG A 54 29.47 16.62 24.34
CA ARG A 54 30.84 17.00 23.91
C ARG A 54 31.36 16.04 22.86
N ASN A 55 32.13 16.57 21.90
CA ASN A 55 32.90 15.74 20.99
C ASN A 55 34.21 15.23 21.63
N VAL A 56 34.93 14.35 20.92
CA VAL A 56 36.22 13.80 21.38
C VAL A 56 37.27 14.88 21.69
N ARG A 57 37.15 16.10 21.15
CA ARG A 57 38.03 17.24 21.38
C ARG A 57 37.64 18.03 22.63
N GLY A 58 36.55 17.66 23.31
CA GLY A 58 36.02 18.37 24.47
C GLY A 58 35.23 19.64 24.14
N GLU A 59 34.89 19.86 22.86
CA GLU A 59 34.03 20.99 22.44
C GLU A 59 32.57 20.67 22.80
N ILE A 60 31.87 21.61 23.43
CA ILE A 60 30.46 21.48 23.78
C ILE A 60 29.64 21.72 22.50
N LEU A 61 28.86 20.72 22.08
CA LEU A 61 28.01 20.78 20.91
C LEU A 61 26.58 21.24 21.26
N SER A 62 26.07 20.79 22.42
CA SER A 62 24.74 21.15 22.93
C SER A 62 24.68 20.89 24.42
N GLY A 63 23.64 21.38 25.11
CA GLY A 63 23.45 21.11 26.55
C GLY A 63 22.20 21.79 27.09
N GLY A 64 21.81 21.37 28.29
CA GLY A 64 20.60 21.85 28.92
C GLY A 64 20.45 21.37 30.37
N THR A 65 19.21 21.36 30.85
CA THR A 65 18.85 20.83 32.16
C THR A 65 17.72 19.81 31.99
N VAL A 66 17.90 18.64 32.58
CA VAL A 66 16.86 17.60 32.62
C VAL A 66 16.20 17.58 34.00
N LEU A 67 14.87 17.47 34.02
CA LEU A 67 14.10 17.36 35.27
C LEU A 67 14.08 15.91 35.77
N PRO A 68 13.79 15.69 37.07
CA PRO A 68 13.70 14.35 37.65
C PRO A 68 12.68 13.47 36.90
N HIS A 69 13.11 12.30 36.45
CA HIS A 69 12.26 11.33 35.74
C HIS A 69 11.58 11.89 34.48
N ASP A 70 12.13 12.95 33.89
CA ASP A 70 11.67 13.56 32.64
C ASP A 70 12.75 13.43 31.58
N SER A 71 12.41 13.67 30.31
CA SER A 71 13.39 13.72 29.21
C SER A 71 13.68 15.16 28.79
N ALA A 72 14.90 15.41 28.36
CA ALA A 72 15.32 16.68 27.77
C ALA A 72 16.13 16.40 26.51
N SER A 73 15.92 17.22 25.48
CA SER A 73 16.62 17.07 24.21
C SER A 73 17.82 17.99 24.11
N ALA A 74 18.98 17.41 23.75
CA ALA A 74 20.13 18.17 23.26
C ALA A 74 19.94 18.42 21.78
N SER A 75 19.32 19.54 21.41
CA SER A 75 18.97 19.85 20.03
C SER A 75 20.15 20.40 19.23
N ASP A 76 20.04 20.24 17.89
CA ASP A 76 20.99 20.77 16.91
C ASP A 76 22.45 20.26 17.07
N VAL A 77 22.63 19.04 17.54
CA VAL A 77 23.96 18.41 17.60
C VAL A 77 24.43 18.11 16.19
N VAL A 78 25.65 18.60 15.84
CA VAL A 78 26.22 18.39 14.51
C VAL A 78 27.57 17.67 14.63
N VAL A 79 27.72 16.58 13.86
CA VAL A 79 28.95 15.82 13.70
C VAL A 79 29.45 15.97 12.27
N SER A 80 30.71 16.32 12.08
CA SER A 80 31.26 16.53 10.72
C SER A 80 31.88 15.28 10.13
N SER A 81 32.47 14.43 10.96
CA SER A 81 33.12 13.18 10.54
C SER A 81 33.23 12.18 11.70
N SER A 82 33.64 10.96 11.41
CA SER A 82 33.97 9.95 12.43
C SER A 82 35.07 10.38 13.40
N ASP A 83 35.86 11.40 13.07
CA ASP A 83 36.92 11.93 13.94
C ASP A 83 36.37 12.79 15.11
N ASP A 84 35.08 13.10 15.08
CA ASP A 84 34.39 13.80 16.17
C ASP A 84 33.82 12.84 17.24
N LEU A 85 33.85 11.51 16.94
CA LEU A 85 33.39 10.44 17.84
C LEU A 85 34.54 9.87 18.71
N PRO A 86 34.22 9.28 19.88
CA PRO A 86 32.89 9.18 20.50
C PRO A 86 32.38 10.54 21.01
N LEU A 87 31.03 10.71 21.02
CA LEU A 87 30.42 11.80 21.74
C LEU A 87 30.37 11.43 23.23
N THR A 88 30.60 12.39 24.10
CA THR A 88 30.45 12.21 25.55
C THR A 88 29.29 13.07 26.04
N VAL A 89 28.25 12.44 26.56
CA VAL A 89 27.18 13.12 27.29
C VAL A 89 27.49 13.08 28.75
N LEU A 90 27.66 14.27 29.33
CA LEU A 90 27.83 14.44 30.78
C LEU A 90 26.45 14.73 31.37
N ILE A 91 26.02 13.96 32.38
CA ILE A 91 24.80 14.22 33.16
C ILE A 91 25.25 14.43 34.58
N GLY A 92 25.17 15.68 35.07
CA GLY A 92 25.89 16.04 36.29
C GLY A 92 27.39 15.81 36.11
N ASP A 93 27.95 14.90 36.91
CA ASP A 93 29.39 14.52 36.84
C ASP A 93 29.61 13.14 36.18
N GLU A 94 28.56 12.44 35.72
CA GLU A 94 28.66 11.10 35.10
C GLU A 94 28.81 11.19 33.59
N PRO A 95 29.89 10.61 33.00
CA PRO A 95 30.09 10.59 31.55
C PRO A 95 29.49 9.34 30.93
N PHE A 96 28.79 9.51 29.82
CA PHE A 96 28.25 8.46 28.94
C PHE A 96 28.84 8.61 27.54
N GLU A 97 29.45 7.55 27.02
CA GLU A 97 30.03 7.55 25.68
C GLU A 97 29.04 7.02 24.65
N ILE A 98 28.82 7.80 23.58
CA ILE A 98 28.00 7.42 22.43
C ILE A 98 28.93 7.12 21.26
N THR A 99 28.78 5.93 20.70
CA THR A 99 29.44 5.52 19.45
C THR A 99 28.40 5.34 18.35
N ALA A 100 28.67 5.85 17.15
CA ALA A 100 27.78 5.76 16.01
C ALA A 100 28.57 5.58 14.70
N THR A 101 27.88 5.17 13.66
CA THR A 101 28.46 5.20 12.30
C THR A 101 28.15 6.54 11.66
N VAL A 102 29.17 7.28 11.23
CA VAL A 102 28.98 8.54 10.49
C VAL A 102 28.98 8.26 9.01
N ILE A 103 27.91 8.68 8.32
CA ILE A 103 27.77 8.59 6.86
C ILE A 103 27.51 9.97 6.25
N PRO A 104 27.93 10.21 4.99
CA PRO A 104 27.51 11.43 4.28
C PRO A 104 25.98 11.46 4.16
N GLY A 105 25.34 12.63 4.35
CA GLY A 105 23.89 12.76 4.31
C GLY A 105 23.23 12.13 3.06
N TRP A 106 23.84 12.32 1.88
CA TRP A 106 23.34 11.72 0.64
C TRP A 106 23.34 10.18 0.63
N ALA A 107 24.15 9.53 1.47
CA ALA A 107 24.18 8.07 1.55
C ALA A 107 22.91 7.50 2.20
N SER A 108 22.21 8.28 3.01
CA SER A 108 20.95 7.85 3.65
C SER A 108 19.83 7.54 2.65
N ILE A 109 19.86 8.15 1.45
CA ILE A 109 18.86 7.84 0.41
C ILE A 109 19.22 6.60 -0.43
N LEU A 110 20.41 6.03 -0.28
CA LEU A 110 20.84 4.90 -1.10
C LEU A 110 20.02 3.62 -0.88
N PRO A 111 19.62 3.21 0.34
CA PRO A 111 18.82 2.01 0.54
C PRO A 111 17.49 2.04 -0.22
N PRO A 112 16.61 3.05 -0.08
CA PRO A 112 15.38 3.12 -0.87
C PRO A 112 15.65 3.32 -2.36
N LEU A 113 16.67 4.12 -2.76
CA LEU A 113 17.05 4.26 -4.18
C LEU A 113 17.57 2.96 -4.77
N LEU A 114 18.33 2.15 -4.02
CA LEU A 114 18.78 0.83 -4.47
C LEU A 114 17.60 -0.10 -4.67
N ALA A 115 16.63 -0.12 -3.73
CA ALA A 115 15.41 -0.90 -3.88
C ALA A 115 14.65 -0.49 -5.15
N ILE A 116 14.44 0.81 -5.39
CA ILE A 116 13.80 1.32 -6.61
C ILE A 116 14.59 0.90 -7.85
N ALA A 117 15.91 1.15 -7.89
CA ALA A 117 16.74 0.86 -9.05
C ALA A 117 16.75 -0.64 -9.40
N LEU A 118 16.89 -1.51 -8.39
CA LEU A 118 16.89 -2.96 -8.62
C LEU A 118 15.50 -3.46 -9.03
N ALA A 119 14.43 -2.93 -8.44
CA ALA A 119 13.06 -3.24 -8.85
C ALA A 119 12.82 -2.89 -10.33
N LEU A 120 13.31 -1.72 -10.78
CA LEU A 120 13.24 -1.29 -12.18
C LEU A 120 14.10 -2.16 -13.13
N ILE A 121 15.30 -2.55 -12.69
CA ILE A 121 16.26 -3.31 -13.54
C ILE A 121 15.84 -4.78 -13.63
N PHE A 122 15.55 -5.42 -12.49
CA PHE A 122 15.27 -6.85 -12.42
C PHE A 122 13.79 -7.17 -12.53
N ARG A 123 12.91 -6.18 -12.39
CA ARG A 123 11.45 -6.35 -12.38
C ARG A 123 10.99 -7.34 -11.31
N GLU A 124 11.65 -7.28 -10.14
CA GLU A 124 11.42 -8.19 -9.04
C GLU A 124 11.57 -7.42 -7.72
N VAL A 125 10.47 -7.32 -6.96
CA VAL A 125 10.34 -6.41 -5.81
C VAL A 125 10.94 -7.00 -4.53
N VAL A 126 10.79 -8.30 -4.30
CA VAL A 126 11.27 -8.96 -3.07
C VAL A 126 12.79 -8.85 -2.95
N THR A 127 13.52 -9.19 -4.02
CA THR A 127 14.98 -9.08 -4.07
C THR A 127 15.43 -7.63 -3.95
N ALA A 128 14.69 -6.72 -4.55
CA ALA A 128 14.99 -5.28 -4.52
C ALA A 128 14.84 -4.69 -3.11
N LEU A 129 13.72 -4.97 -2.43
CA LEU A 129 13.50 -4.57 -1.04
C LEU A 129 14.56 -5.18 -0.11
N PHE A 130 14.81 -6.49 -0.25
CA PHE A 130 15.85 -7.18 0.54
C PHE A 130 17.22 -6.53 0.39
N ALA A 131 17.62 -6.16 -0.83
CA ALA A 131 18.88 -5.47 -1.08
C ALA A 131 18.92 -4.06 -0.45
N GLY A 132 17.81 -3.33 -0.46
CA GLY A 132 17.67 -2.06 0.23
C GLY A 132 17.87 -2.20 1.74
N VAL A 133 17.16 -3.14 2.37
CA VAL A 133 17.30 -3.45 3.81
C VAL A 133 18.74 -3.87 4.14
N TRP A 134 19.34 -4.72 3.30
CA TRP A 134 20.73 -5.17 3.50
C TRP A 134 21.74 -4.00 3.42
N LEU A 135 21.56 -3.07 2.50
CA LEU A 135 22.43 -1.88 2.40
C LEU A 135 22.28 -0.97 3.63
N GLY A 136 21.07 -0.80 4.14
CA GLY A 136 20.85 -0.06 5.37
C GLY A 136 21.49 -0.75 6.58
N ALA A 137 21.31 -2.06 6.72
CA ALA A 137 21.98 -2.84 7.75
C ALA A 137 23.52 -2.70 7.66
N LEU A 138 24.08 -2.63 6.44
CA LEU A 138 25.51 -2.42 6.22
C LEU A 138 25.99 -1.07 6.81
N PHE A 139 25.19 -0.02 6.69
CA PHE A 139 25.51 1.28 7.29
C PHE A 139 25.42 1.23 8.82
N VAL A 140 24.40 0.60 9.36
CA VAL A 140 24.21 0.48 10.82
C VAL A 140 25.35 -0.28 11.50
N VAL A 141 25.86 -1.35 10.87
CA VAL A 141 26.94 -2.18 11.46
C VAL A 141 28.36 -1.74 11.05
N GLY A 142 28.56 -0.51 10.57
CA GLY A 142 29.88 0.03 10.26
C GLY A 142 30.55 -0.61 9.05
N PHE A 143 29.81 -0.85 7.96
CA PHE A 143 30.29 -1.35 6.66
C PHE A 143 30.87 -2.77 6.66
N ASN A 144 30.50 -3.61 7.63
CA ASN A 144 30.90 -5.01 7.65
C ASN A 144 29.83 -5.89 6.96
N PRO A 145 30.06 -6.43 5.74
CA PRO A 145 29.03 -7.16 4.99
C PRO A 145 28.65 -8.51 5.63
N ILE A 146 29.58 -9.15 6.34
CA ILE A 146 29.29 -10.42 7.02
C ILE A 146 28.37 -10.16 8.22
N THR A 147 28.70 -9.16 9.03
CA THR A 147 27.88 -8.74 10.17
C THR A 147 26.53 -8.22 9.68
N ALA A 148 26.47 -7.41 8.62
CA ALA A 148 25.24 -6.92 8.03
C ALA A 148 24.31 -8.05 7.61
N THR A 149 24.81 -9.09 6.96
CA THR A 149 24.02 -10.25 6.53
C THR A 149 23.47 -11.04 7.72
N GLY A 150 24.23 -11.17 8.80
CA GLY A 150 23.76 -11.83 10.02
C GLY A 150 22.74 -10.99 10.80
N ARG A 151 23.06 -9.69 10.96
CA ARG A 151 22.28 -8.77 11.81
C ARG A 151 21.04 -8.17 11.12
N LEU A 152 20.92 -8.29 9.80
CA LEU A 152 19.72 -7.88 9.06
C LEU A 152 18.44 -8.53 9.62
N VAL A 153 18.54 -9.80 10.01
CA VAL A 153 17.38 -10.55 10.48
C VAL A 153 16.95 -10.09 11.86
N ASP A 154 17.87 -9.96 12.80
CA ASP A 154 17.57 -9.59 14.19
C ASP A 154 17.35 -8.08 14.39
N LEU A 155 17.93 -7.21 13.56
CA LEU A 155 17.75 -5.77 13.66
C LEU A 155 16.47 -5.26 12.97
N PHE A 156 16.06 -5.88 11.85
CA PHE A 156 14.99 -5.34 11.03
C PHE A 156 13.85 -6.32 10.76
N ILE A 157 14.16 -7.58 10.35
CA ILE A 157 13.10 -8.52 9.94
C ILE A 157 12.31 -9.05 11.16
N VAL A 158 13.00 -9.48 12.22
CA VAL A 158 12.32 -10.01 13.42
C VAL A 158 11.51 -8.93 14.15
N PRO A 159 12.02 -7.71 14.39
CA PRO A 159 11.21 -6.64 14.96
C PRO A 159 9.98 -6.31 14.12
N ALA A 160 10.12 -6.21 12.79
CA ALA A 160 9.00 -5.97 11.89
C ALA A 160 7.87 -7.03 12.01
N VAL A 161 8.21 -8.29 12.21
CA VAL A 161 7.21 -9.37 12.40
C VAL A 161 6.70 -9.44 13.84
N ALA A 162 7.51 -9.05 14.82
CA ALA A 162 7.18 -9.12 16.24
C ALA A 162 6.29 -7.95 16.71
N ASP A 163 6.14 -6.91 15.92
CA ASP A 163 5.22 -5.83 16.20
C ASP A 163 3.76 -6.33 16.24
N ALA A 164 2.97 -5.82 17.21
CA ALA A 164 1.63 -6.32 17.46
C ALA A 164 0.64 -5.92 16.35
N ASP A 165 0.79 -4.72 15.81
CA ASP A 165 -0.08 -4.20 14.75
C ASP A 165 0.24 -4.87 13.41
N HIS A 166 1.54 -5.05 13.10
CA HIS A 166 1.98 -5.84 11.95
C HIS A 166 1.49 -7.28 12.00
N ALA A 167 1.59 -7.93 13.17
CA ALA A 167 1.07 -9.28 13.36
C ALA A 167 -0.45 -9.33 13.16
N ALA A 168 -1.20 -8.34 13.65
CA ALA A 168 -2.65 -8.25 13.44
C ALA A 168 -3.02 -8.12 11.95
N ILE A 169 -2.27 -7.31 11.19
CA ILE A 169 -2.43 -7.16 9.74
C ILE A 169 -2.14 -8.48 9.00
N MET A 170 -1.06 -9.18 9.37
CA MET A 170 -0.75 -10.48 8.77
C MET A 170 -1.87 -11.50 9.00
N VAL A 171 -2.38 -11.60 10.23
CA VAL A 171 -3.47 -12.52 10.58
C VAL A 171 -4.79 -12.13 9.91
N PHE A 172 -5.11 -10.82 9.86
CA PHE A 172 -6.26 -10.30 9.13
C PHE A 172 -6.22 -10.72 7.66
N THR A 173 -5.10 -10.46 6.98
CA THR A 173 -4.93 -10.76 5.55
C THR A 173 -5.06 -12.26 5.27
N LEU A 174 -4.49 -13.11 6.13
CA LEU A 174 -4.63 -14.56 6.02
C LEU A 174 -6.09 -15.01 6.20
N PHE A 175 -6.82 -14.52 7.20
CA PHE A 175 -8.23 -14.87 7.38
C PHE A 175 -9.11 -14.38 6.23
N LEU A 176 -8.84 -13.20 5.71
CA LEU A 176 -9.58 -12.70 4.55
C LEU A 176 -9.28 -13.55 3.31
N GLY A 177 -8.02 -13.89 3.06
CA GLY A 177 -7.62 -14.81 2.00
C GLY A 177 -8.27 -16.19 2.15
N ALA A 178 -8.31 -16.75 3.37
CA ALA A 178 -9.03 -18.00 3.65
C ALA A 178 -10.52 -17.90 3.31
N MET A 179 -11.18 -16.81 3.72
CA MET A 179 -12.59 -16.58 3.38
C MET A 179 -12.78 -16.56 1.87
N VAL A 180 -11.94 -15.84 1.13
CA VAL A 180 -11.98 -15.74 -0.34
C VAL A 180 -11.80 -17.12 -0.98
N GLY A 181 -10.82 -17.90 -0.56
CA GLY A 181 -10.60 -19.26 -1.04
C GLY A 181 -11.82 -20.17 -0.83
N ILE A 182 -12.43 -20.15 0.37
CA ILE A 182 -13.62 -20.95 0.68
C ILE A 182 -14.83 -20.51 -0.15
N VAL A 183 -15.06 -19.20 -0.26
CA VAL A 183 -16.18 -18.59 -0.99
C VAL A 183 -16.05 -18.85 -2.49
N SER A 184 -14.86 -18.88 -3.04
CA SER A 184 -14.60 -19.27 -4.43
C SER A 184 -14.88 -20.76 -4.64
N ARG A 185 -14.35 -21.63 -3.77
CA ARG A 185 -14.50 -23.08 -3.88
C ARG A 185 -15.94 -23.56 -3.70
N ASN A 186 -16.75 -22.87 -2.87
CA ASN A 186 -18.17 -23.20 -2.64
C ASN A 186 -19.15 -22.63 -3.69
N GLY A 187 -18.62 -21.96 -4.74
CA GLY A 187 -19.42 -21.40 -5.83
C GLY A 187 -20.10 -20.06 -5.51
N GLY A 188 -19.75 -19.42 -4.39
CA GLY A 188 -20.35 -18.16 -3.98
C GLY A 188 -19.99 -16.99 -4.90
N THR A 189 -18.73 -16.86 -5.31
CA THR A 189 -18.25 -15.82 -6.21
C THR A 189 -18.83 -15.94 -7.61
N GLN A 190 -18.87 -17.15 -8.17
CA GLN A 190 -19.55 -17.42 -9.45
C GLN A 190 -21.05 -17.11 -9.35
N GLY A 191 -21.65 -17.37 -8.18
CA GLY A 191 -23.05 -17.05 -7.89
C GLY A 191 -23.35 -15.55 -7.95
N ILE A 192 -22.43 -14.66 -7.54
CA ILE A 192 -22.56 -13.20 -7.70
C ILE A 192 -22.68 -12.86 -9.21
N VAL A 193 -21.78 -13.36 -10.03
CA VAL A 193 -21.76 -13.05 -11.47
C VAL A 193 -23.00 -13.62 -12.16
N ARG A 194 -23.43 -14.84 -11.82
CA ARG A 194 -24.69 -15.41 -12.35
C ARG A 194 -25.93 -14.61 -11.97
N ALA A 195 -25.95 -13.97 -10.81
CA ALA A 195 -27.06 -13.11 -10.42
C ALA A 195 -27.17 -11.86 -11.30
N VAL A 196 -26.07 -11.41 -11.89
CA VAL A 196 -25.99 -10.24 -12.79
C VAL A 196 -26.21 -10.63 -14.26
N GLU A 197 -25.93 -11.87 -14.65
CA GLU A 197 -26.05 -12.37 -16.04
C GLU A 197 -27.40 -12.05 -16.73
N PRO A 198 -28.58 -12.21 -16.09
CA PRO A 198 -29.86 -11.93 -16.74
C PRO A 198 -30.04 -10.48 -17.18
N LEU A 199 -29.25 -9.55 -16.64
CA LEU A 199 -29.24 -8.14 -17.01
C LEU A 199 -28.49 -7.89 -18.33
N ALA A 200 -27.59 -8.79 -18.73
CA ALA A 200 -26.70 -8.68 -19.89
C ALA A 200 -27.40 -9.09 -21.21
N ARG A 201 -28.43 -8.35 -21.65
CA ARG A 201 -29.23 -8.66 -22.86
C ARG A 201 -28.81 -7.90 -24.13
N THR A 202 -28.04 -6.82 -23.98
CA THR A 202 -27.52 -5.97 -25.08
C THR A 202 -26.07 -5.65 -24.81
N LYS A 203 -25.31 -5.20 -25.85
CA LYS A 203 -23.91 -4.79 -25.67
C LYS A 203 -23.73 -3.82 -24.50
N LYS A 204 -24.52 -2.75 -24.47
CA LYS A 204 -24.51 -1.76 -23.38
C LYS A 204 -24.76 -2.41 -22.01
N ARG A 205 -25.83 -3.21 -21.90
CA ARG A 205 -26.17 -3.89 -20.64
C ARG A 205 -25.14 -4.96 -20.27
N GLY A 206 -24.52 -5.63 -21.26
CA GLY A 206 -23.44 -6.58 -21.02
C GLY A 206 -22.21 -5.92 -20.41
N LYS A 207 -21.76 -4.77 -20.96
CA LYS A 207 -20.65 -3.98 -20.39
C LYS A 207 -20.97 -3.47 -18.98
N LEU A 208 -22.19 -2.94 -18.77
CA LEU A 208 -22.62 -2.48 -17.43
C LEU A 208 -22.77 -3.65 -16.44
N ALA A 209 -23.22 -4.81 -16.89
CA ALA A 209 -23.30 -6.01 -16.06
C ALA A 209 -21.90 -6.49 -15.63
N THR A 210 -20.92 -6.48 -16.55
CA THR A 210 -19.52 -6.80 -16.25
C THR A 210 -18.94 -5.81 -15.24
N TRP A 211 -19.13 -4.50 -15.47
CA TRP A 211 -18.73 -3.46 -14.51
C TRP A 211 -19.38 -3.66 -13.13
N GLY A 212 -20.69 -3.94 -13.08
CA GLY A 212 -21.42 -4.19 -11.84
C GLY A 212 -20.96 -5.46 -11.11
N ALA A 213 -20.60 -6.52 -11.85
CA ALA A 213 -20.03 -7.73 -11.28
C ALA A 213 -18.64 -7.45 -10.65
N GLY A 214 -17.79 -6.68 -11.35
CA GLY A 214 -16.52 -6.24 -10.83
C GLY A 214 -16.66 -5.40 -9.55
N MET A 215 -17.62 -4.45 -9.53
CA MET A 215 -17.92 -3.67 -8.33
C MET A 215 -18.45 -4.52 -7.16
N ALA A 216 -19.11 -5.65 -7.44
CA ALA A 216 -19.64 -6.53 -6.40
C ALA A 216 -18.59 -7.48 -5.80
N ILE A 217 -17.51 -7.76 -6.53
CA ILE A 217 -16.37 -8.58 -6.06
C ILE A 217 -15.22 -7.63 -5.64
N PHE A 218 -15.50 -6.74 -4.71
CA PHE A 218 -14.58 -5.69 -4.26
C PHE A 218 -13.53 -6.15 -3.25
N PHE A 219 -13.73 -7.30 -2.64
CA PHE A 219 -12.94 -7.76 -1.49
C PHE A 219 -11.56 -8.29 -1.85
N ASP A 220 -11.32 -8.63 -3.12
CA ASP A 220 -10.03 -9.13 -3.62
C ASP A 220 -9.92 -8.89 -5.13
N ASP A 221 -8.81 -8.33 -5.60
CA ASP A 221 -8.58 -7.96 -7.00
C ASP A 221 -8.28 -9.17 -7.88
N TYR A 222 -7.53 -10.17 -7.40
CA TYR A 222 -7.26 -11.39 -8.16
C TYR A 222 -8.51 -12.23 -8.34
N ALA A 223 -9.32 -12.40 -7.27
CA ALA A 223 -10.61 -13.08 -7.37
C ALA A 223 -11.56 -12.34 -8.31
N ASN A 224 -11.60 -11.00 -8.22
CA ASN A 224 -12.37 -10.16 -9.16
C ASN A 224 -11.98 -10.48 -10.59
N THR A 225 -10.70 -10.33 -10.91
CA THR A 225 -10.15 -10.50 -12.26
C THR A 225 -10.48 -11.86 -12.86
N LEU A 226 -10.14 -12.93 -12.15
CA LEU A 226 -10.32 -14.30 -12.65
C LEU A 226 -11.80 -14.69 -12.80
N ILE A 227 -12.63 -14.34 -11.81
CA ILE A 227 -14.03 -14.77 -11.80
C ILE A 227 -14.86 -13.95 -12.78
N VAL A 228 -14.73 -12.63 -12.77
CA VAL A 228 -15.48 -11.77 -13.69
C VAL A 228 -15.06 -12.02 -15.13
N GLY A 229 -13.74 -12.08 -15.41
CA GLY A 229 -13.20 -12.33 -16.73
C GLY A 229 -13.73 -13.65 -17.32
N ASN A 230 -13.50 -14.76 -16.64
CA ASN A 230 -13.90 -16.09 -17.11
C ASN A 230 -15.42 -16.24 -17.25
N THR A 231 -16.22 -15.75 -16.29
CA THR A 231 -17.68 -15.95 -16.30
C THR A 231 -18.38 -15.01 -17.28
N MET A 232 -17.91 -13.77 -17.43
CA MET A 232 -18.51 -12.82 -18.37
C MET A 232 -18.07 -13.04 -19.83
N ARG A 233 -16.94 -13.72 -20.06
CA ARG A 233 -16.41 -14.00 -21.40
C ARG A 233 -17.44 -14.63 -22.37
N PRO A 234 -18.13 -15.72 -22.05
CA PRO A 234 -19.12 -16.29 -22.96
C PRO A 234 -20.29 -15.34 -23.27
N ILE A 235 -20.64 -14.48 -22.31
CA ILE A 235 -21.73 -13.52 -22.43
C ILE A 235 -21.32 -12.39 -23.38
N THR A 236 -20.12 -11.81 -23.14
CA THR A 236 -19.55 -10.72 -23.95
C THR A 236 -19.27 -11.19 -25.37
N ASP A 237 -18.79 -12.44 -25.58
CA ASP A 237 -18.59 -13.05 -26.88
C ASP A 237 -19.91 -13.14 -27.66
N ARG A 238 -20.99 -13.63 -27.03
CA ARG A 238 -22.33 -13.68 -27.62
C ARG A 238 -22.86 -12.31 -28.00
N LEU A 239 -22.55 -11.29 -27.21
CA LEU A 239 -22.94 -9.89 -27.44
C LEU A 239 -22.03 -9.16 -28.43
N LYS A 240 -21.01 -9.82 -28.99
CA LYS A 240 -20.00 -9.25 -29.90
C LYS A 240 -19.30 -8.02 -29.28
N ILE A 241 -18.95 -8.08 -27.99
CA ILE A 241 -18.06 -7.18 -27.30
C ILE A 241 -16.64 -7.70 -27.48
N SER A 242 -15.68 -6.85 -27.80
CA SER A 242 -14.31 -7.29 -28.03
C SER A 242 -13.68 -7.81 -26.72
N ARG A 243 -12.75 -8.76 -26.81
CA ARG A 243 -12.05 -9.29 -25.64
C ARG A 243 -11.13 -8.27 -25.00
N GLU A 244 -10.59 -7.34 -25.77
CA GLU A 244 -9.85 -6.19 -25.27
C GLU A 244 -10.74 -5.29 -24.40
N LYS A 245 -12.03 -5.12 -24.77
CA LYS A 245 -12.98 -4.35 -23.96
C LYS A 245 -13.34 -5.11 -22.67
N LEU A 246 -13.52 -6.42 -22.75
CA LEU A 246 -13.75 -7.24 -21.56
C LEU A 246 -12.56 -7.16 -20.60
N ALA A 247 -11.33 -7.35 -21.11
CA ALA A 247 -10.12 -7.25 -20.30
C ALA A 247 -10.00 -5.88 -19.61
N TYR A 248 -10.27 -4.78 -20.33
CA TYR A 248 -10.29 -3.43 -19.77
C TYR A 248 -11.37 -3.25 -18.68
N LEU A 249 -12.58 -3.81 -18.86
CA LEU A 249 -13.64 -3.74 -17.84
C LEU A 249 -13.23 -4.46 -16.56
N VAL A 250 -12.60 -5.62 -16.70
CA VAL A 250 -12.14 -6.47 -15.61
C VAL A 250 -10.99 -5.79 -14.85
N ASP A 251 -9.94 -5.39 -15.56
CA ASP A 251 -8.75 -4.76 -14.99
C ASP A 251 -9.09 -3.47 -14.24
N SER A 252 -9.88 -2.60 -14.86
CA SER A 252 -10.29 -1.33 -14.25
C SER A 252 -11.28 -1.47 -13.09
N THR A 253 -11.85 -2.65 -12.82
CA THR A 253 -12.69 -2.91 -11.65
C THR A 253 -12.04 -3.84 -10.62
N ALA A 254 -10.78 -4.22 -10.81
CA ALA A 254 -10.02 -5.02 -9.87
C ALA A 254 -9.30 -4.13 -8.82
N ALA A 255 -8.04 -3.78 -9.05
CA ALA A 255 -7.26 -2.95 -8.15
C ALA A 255 -7.92 -1.59 -7.79
N PRO A 256 -8.55 -0.83 -8.74
CA PRO A 256 -9.22 0.42 -8.38
C PRO A 256 -10.36 0.27 -7.37
N VAL A 257 -11.08 -0.84 -7.40
CA VAL A 257 -12.16 -1.08 -6.44
C VAL A 257 -11.61 -1.55 -5.11
N ALA A 258 -10.64 -2.48 -5.12
CA ALA A 258 -10.04 -3.02 -3.90
C ALA A 258 -9.38 -1.93 -3.03
N ALA A 259 -8.72 -0.95 -3.64
CA ALA A 259 -8.07 0.17 -2.95
C ALA A 259 -9.04 1.24 -2.40
N LEU A 260 -10.30 1.23 -2.82
CA LEU A 260 -11.29 2.24 -2.37
C LEU A 260 -12.15 1.73 -1.21
N ILE A 261 -12.29 0.42 -1.07
CA ILE A 261 -13.24 -0.18 -0.13
C ILE A 261 -12.53 -0.52 1.19
N PRO A 262 -12.94 0.09 2.32
CA PRO A 262 -12.24 -0.07 3.60
C PRO A 262 -12.45 -1.46 4.25
N VAL A 263 -12.76 -2.47 3.45
CA VAL A 263 -12.88 -3.89 3.84
C VAL A 263 -12.48 -4.75 2.64
N SER A 264 -11.21 -4.72 2.27
CA SER A 264 -10.64 -5.53 1.18
C SER A 264 -9.33 -6.15 1.63
N THR A 265 -8.74 -7.03 0.80
CA THR A 265 -7.38 -7.54 1.02
C THR A 265 -6.32 -6.42 1.00
N TRP A 266 -6.63 -5.28 0.38
CA TRP A 266 -5.72 -4.15 0.24
C TRP A 266 -5.69 -3.24 1.46
N VAL A 267 -6.83 -3.03 2.13
CA VAL A 267 -6.95 -2.02 3.19
C VAL A 267 -6.01 -2.28 4.37
N GLY A 268 -5.82 -3.54 4.76
CA GLY A 268 -4.89 -3.89 5.82
C GLY A 268 -3.45 -3.49 5.49
N TYR A 269 -3.06 -3.73 4.24
CA TYR A 269 -1.77 -3.34 3.71
C TYR A 269 -1.59 -1.82 3.68
N GLU A 270 -2.56 -1.10 3.15
CA GLU A 270 -2.52 0.36 3.01
C GLU A 270 -2.44 1.07 4.37
N ILE A 271 -3.28 0.67 5.33
CA ILE A 271 -3.29 1.28 6.67
C ILE A 271 -2.03 0.96 7.47
N SER A 272 -1.44 -0.23 7.28
CA SER A 272 -0.17 -0.58 7.92
C SER A 272 0.94 0.35 7.44
N LEU A 273 1.11 0.51 6.12
CA LEU A 273 2.13 1.39 5.56
C LEU A 273 1.91 2.88 5.89
N ILE A 274 0.65 3.31 6.07
CA ILE A 274 0.34 4.66 6.56
C ILE A 274 0.76 4.79 8.02
N GLY A 275 0.50 3.78 8.85
CA GLY A 275 0.91 3.72 10.25
C GLY A 275 2.42 3.83 10.39
N ASP A 276 3.17 3.00 9.67
CA ASP A 276 4.64 3.03 9.63
C ASP A 276 5.16 4.39 9.20
N GLY A 277 4.55 4.98 8.15
CA GLY A 277 4.93 6.31 7.70
C GLY A 277 4.73 7.39 8.78
N PHE A 278 3.69 7.25 9.62
CA PHE A 278 3.47 8.14 10.76
C PHE A 278 4.46 7.91 11.88
N GLU A 279 4.81 6.66 12.16
CA GLU A 279 5.82 6.31 13.15
C GLU A 279 7.19 6.91 12.78
N ILE A 280 7.63 6.68 11.52
CA ILE A 280 8.86 7.26 10.98
C ILE A 280 8.82 8.80 11.03
N ALA A 281 7.70 9.42 10.63
CA ALA A 281 7.56 10.87 10.67
C ALA A 281 7.61 11.42 12.10
N SER A 282 7.03 10.70 13.06
CA SER A 282 7.03 11.06 14.48
C SER A 282 8.42 11.01 15.09
N ALA A 283 9.21 9.99 14.75
CA ALA A 283 10.58 9.85 15.21
C ALA A 283 11.51 10.96 14.65
N GLN A 284 11.24 11.41 13.41
CA GLN A 284 12.07 12.40 12.73
C GLN A 284 11.60 13.86 12.91
N THR A 285 10.37 14.05 13.37
CA THR A 285 9.77 15.37 13.61
C THR A 285 9.05 15.33 14.96
N PRO A 286 9.77 15.47 16.09
CA PRO A 286 9.20 15.35 17.45
C PRO A 286 8.02 16.27 17.71
N GLU A 287 8.00 17.46 17.10
CA GLU A 287 6.88 18.41 17.19
C GLU A 287 5.56 17.85 16.60
N ALA A 288 5.66 16.94 15.64
CA ALA A 288 4.50 16.28 15.00
C ALA A 288 4.05 15.01 15.73
N ALA A 289 4.90 14.42 16.56
CA ALA A 289 4.70 13.10 17.17
C ALA A 289 3.37 13.00 17.93
N GLY A 290 3.04 13.97 18.77
CA GLY A 290 1.80 13.96 19.56
C GLY A 290 0.52 13.94 18.70
N VAL A 291 0.54 14.54 17.52
CA VAL A 291 -0.61 14.55 16.59
C VAL A 291 -0.64 13.28 15.75
N LEU A 292 0.50 12.84 15.24
CA LEU A 292 0.58 11.67 14.35
C LEU A 292 0.30 10.36 15.11
N MET A 293 0.88 10.19 16.30
CA MET A 293 0.65 9.00 17.13
C MET A 293 -0.77 8.92 17.70
N GLY A 294 -1.47 10.06 17.82
CA GLY A 294 -2.89 10.12 18.17
C GLY A 294 -3.83 9.92 16.97
N ALA A 295 -3.32 9.90 15.73
CA ALA A 295 -4.13 9.76 14.53
C ALA A 295 -4.27 8.28 14.14
N SER A 296 -5.51 7.78 14.03
CA SER A 296 -5.77 6.44 13.53
C SER A 296 -5.43 6.31 12.05
N ALA A 297 -4.52 5.40 11.67
CA ALA A 297 -4.14 5.14 10.28
C ALA A 297 -5.35 4.74 9.41
N PHE A 298 -6.31 3.99 9.97
CA PHE A 298 -7.58 3.68 9.31
C PHE A 298 -8.40 4.94 9.02
N THR A 299 -8.49 5.87 9.98
CA THR A 299 -9.23 7.13 9.79
C THR A 299 -8.58 7.98 8.69
N ILE A 300 -7.26 8.06 8.69
CA ILE A 300 -6.49 8.75 7.64
C ILE A 300 -6.71 8.09 6.27
N PHE A 301 -6.68 6.76 6.20
CA PHE A 301 -7.01 6.04 4.97
C PHE A 301 -8.40 6.42 4.45
N VAL A 302 -9.43 6.38 5.30
CA VAL A 302 -10.81 6.75 4.91
C VAL A 302 -10.87 8.21 4.43
N GLN A 303 -10.16 9.13 5.11
CA GLN A 303 -10.08 10.54 4.70
C GLN A 303 -9.29 10.73 3.39
N THR A 304 -8.39 9.80 3.04
CA THR A 304 -7.64 9.81 1.79
C THR A 304 -8.47 9.36 0.58
N ILE A 305 -9.56 8.59 0.78
CA ILE A 305 -10.39 8.08 -0.33
C ILE A 305 -10.83 9.16 -1.32
N PRO A 306 -11.30 10.37 -0.93
CA PRO A 306 -11.65 11.43 -1.87
C PRO A 306 -10.46 11.95 -2.70
N TYR A 307 -9.23 11.70 -2.29
CA TYR A 307 -7.98 12.09 -2.98
C TYR A 307 -7.47 10.99 -3.92
N LEU A 308 -8.07 9.79 -3.92
CA LEU A 308 -7.76 8.70 -4.84
C LEU A 308 -8.36 8.97 -6.23
N PHE A 309 -7.91 10.04 -6.88
CA PHE A 309 -8.50 10.53 -8.13
C PHE A 309 -8.42 9.49 -9.25
N TYR A 310 -7.28 8.81 -9.41
CA TYR A 310 -7.14 7.84 -10.50
C TYR A 310 -8.13 6.68 -10.39
N PRO A 311 -8.22 5.94 -9.29
CA PRO A 311 -9.21 4.88 -9.14
C PRO A 311 -10.65 5.36 -9.35
N LEU A 312 -11.02 6.49 -8.72
CA LEU A 312 -12.36 7.04 -8.80
C LEU A 312 -12.73 7.49 -10.23
N LEU A 313 -11.84 8.19 -10.92
CA LEU A 313 -12.06 8.63 -12.29
C LEU A 313 -11.99 7.47 -13.29
N ALA A 314 -11.14 6.45 -13.07
CA ALA A 314 -11.08 5.26 -13.89
C ALA A 314 -12.41 4.48 -13.84
N LEU A 315 -12.94 4.24 -12.64
CA LEU A 315 -14.25 3.59 -12.46
C LEU A 315 -15.39 4.38 -13.11
N ALA A 316 -15.38 5.71 -12.95
CA ALA A 316 -16.36 6.57 -13.59
C ALA A 316 -16.22 6.52 -15.13
N PHE A 317 -14.99 6.49 -15.65
CA PHE A 317 -14.72 6.47 -17.08
C PHE A 317 -15.14 5.14 -17.72
N VAL A 318 -14.84 4.01 -17.08
CA VAL A 318 -15.31 2.68 -17.50
C VAL A 318 -16.84 2.64 -17.55
N PHE A 319 -17.51 3.19 -16.54
CA PHE A 319 -18.96 3.30 -16.51
C PHE A 319 -19.47 4.17 -17.67
N MET A 320 -18.85 5.35 -17.91
CA MET A 320 -19.24 6.26 -19.00
C MET A 320 -19.06 5.65 -20.39
N THR A 321 -17.94 4.97 -20.67
CA THR A 321 -17.73 4.29 -21.96
C THR A 321 -18.75 3.18 -22.16
N SER A 322 -19.09 2.43 -21.11
CA SER A 322 -20.09 1.37 -21.12
C SER A 322 -21.52 1.92 -21.33
N LEU A 323 -21.82 3.05 -20.69
CA LEU A 323 -23.14 3.68 -20.74
C LEU A 323 -23.41 4.39 -22.07
N SER A 324 -22.40 5.11 -22.61
CA SER A 324 -22.53 5.90 -23.84
C SER A 324 -22.43 5.06 -25.10
N GLY A 325 -21.83 3.86 -25.05
CA GLY A 325 -21.49 3.06 -26.23
C GLY A 325 -20.48 3.76 -27.14
N ARG A 326 -19.61 4.61 -26.58
CA ARG A 326 -18.56 5.33 -27.31
C ARG A 326 -17.20 4.91 -26.77
N ASP A 327 -16.28 4.72 -27.67
CA ASP A 327 -14.88 4.40 -27.39
C ASP A 327 -13.97 5.23 -28.31
N PHE A 328 -12.69 5.40 -27.98
CA PHE A 328 -11.72 6.09 -28.82
C PHE A 328 -10.42 5.30 -28.98
N GLY A 329 -9.60 5.72 -29.94
CA GLY A 329 -8.29 5.14 -30.19
C GLY A 329 -8.33 3.64 -30.55
N PRO A 330 -7.37 2.84 -30.05
CA PRO A 330 -7.30 1.41 -30.34
C PRO A 330 -8.54 0.62 -29.86
N MET A 331 -9.11 1.00 -28.72
CA MET A 331 -10.31 0.33 -28.16
C MET A 331 -11.51 0.49 -29.08
N ALA A 332 -11.73 1.68 -29.66
CA ALA A 332 -12.81 1.89 -30.63
C ALA A 332 -12.65 0.98 -31.86
N ARG A 333 -11.41 0.79 -32.36
CA ARG A 333 -11.15 -0.14 -33.47
C ARG A 333 -11.47 -1.59 -33.12
N ALA A 334 -11.11 -2.02 -31.89
CA ALA A 334 -11.42 -3.36 -31.40
C ALA A 334 -12.93 -3.60 -31.30
N GLU A 335 -13.69 -2.66 -30.72
CA GLU A 335 -15.15 -2.74 -30.59
C GLU A 335 -15.87 -2.70 -31.94
N LEU A 336 -15.42 -1.84 -32.88
CA LEU A 336 -15.96 -1.81 -34.26
C LEU A 336 -15.69 -3.12 -35.00
N ARG A 337 -14.48 -3.68 -34.90
CA ARG A 337 -14.13 -4.98 -35.46
C ARG A 337 -15.06 -6.07 -34.93
N ALA A 338 -15.23 -6.19 -33.63
CA ALA A 338 -16.09 -7.19 -33.01
C ALA A 338 -17.58 -7.00 -33.41
N GLY A 339 -18.04 -5.75 -33.46
CA GLY A 339 -19.39 -5.38 -33.87
C GLY A 339 -19.71 -5.75 -35.30
N ALA A 340 -18.79 -5.51 -36.23
CA ALA A 340 -18.92 -5.83 -37.64
C ALA A 340 -18.75 -7.34 -37.99
N GLY A 341 -18.47 -8.19 -36.99
CA GLY A 341 -18.24 -9.63 -37.22
C GLY A 341 -16.82 -9.97 -37.70
N GLY A 342 -15.87 -9.02 -37.59
CA GLY A 342 -14.46 -9.20 -37.94
C GLY A 342 -13.61 -9.93 -36.89
N GLY A 343 -14.24 -10.59 -35.91
CA GLY A 343 -13.57 -11.32 -34.84
C GLY A 343 -13.58 -10.59 -33.52
N LEU A 344 -13.58 -11.34 -32.41
CA LEU A 344 -13.61 -10.83 -31.04
C LEU A 344 -12.23 -10.36 -30.58
N TYR A 345 -11.15 -10.73 -31.22
CA TYR A 345 -9.76 -10.38 -31.02
C TYR A 345 -9.08 -10.07 -32.36
N ALA A 346 -7.89 -9.48 -32.36
CA ALA A 346 -7.15 -9.17 -33.58
C ALA A 346 -6.76 -10.44 -34.36
N PRO A 347 -6.67 -10.38 -35.71
CA PRO A 347 -6.35 -11.58 -36.53
C PRO A 347 -4.96 -12.18 -36.20
N ASP A 348 -4.04 -11.38 -35.73
CA ASP A 348 -2.66 -11.71 -35.35
C ASP A 348 -2.49 -11.91 -33.84
N ALA A 349 -3.59 -11.93 -33.09
CA ALA A 349 -3.55 -12.07 -31.63
C ALA A 349 -2.99 -13.43 -31.20
N THR A 350 -2.09 -13.40 -30.23
CA THR A 350 -1.60 -14.59 -29.53
C THR A 350 -2.45 -14.80 -28.28
N LEU A 351 -3.41 -15.71 -28.36
CA LEU A 351 -4.29 -15.98 -27.22
C LEU A 351 -3.55 -16.79 -26.16
N PRO A 352 -3.74 -16.44 -24.87
CA PRO A 352 -3.21 -17.25 -23.79
C PRO A 352 -3.84 -18.65 -23.86
N THR A 353 -3.03 -19.68 -23.67
CA THR A 353 -3.52 -21.05 -23.44
C THR A 353 -4.34 -21.04 -22.16
N ASP A 354 -5.53 -21.68 -22.17
CA ASP A 354 -6.37 -21.81 -20.97
C ASP A 354 -5.52 -22.40 -19.84
N THR A 355 -4.96 -21.53 -19.02
CA THR A 355 -4.32 -21.92 -17.77
C THR A 355 -5.45 -22.01 -16.76
N ASP A 356 -5.96 -23.23 -16.58
CA ASP A 356 -6.84 -23.56 -15.47
C ASP A 356 -6.08 -23.29 -14.16
N SER A 357 -6.24 -22.11 -13.61
CA SER A 357 -5.88 -21.86 -12.22
C SER A 357 -6.93 -22.55 -11.35
N ASP A 358 -6.72 -23.85 -11.10
CA ASP A 358 -7.62 -24.73 -10.35
C ASP A 358 -7.92 -24.24 -8.92
N GLU A 359 -7.09 -23.33 -8.39
CA GLU A 359 -7.13 -22.92 -6.98
C GLU A 359 -8.32 -22.02 -6.62
N LEU A 360 -8.84 -21.21 -7.56
CA LEU A 360 -9.99 -20.31 -7.35
C LEU A 360 -11.26 -20.75 -8.07
N GLN A 361 -11.26 -21.92 -8.72
CA GLN A 361 -12.45 -22.44 -9.36
C GLN A 361 -13.39 -23.11 -8.36
N SER A 362 -14.69 -23.00 -8.62
CA SER A 362 -15.70 -23.74 -7.84
C SER A 362 -15.53 -25.25 -8.02
N LYS A 363 -15.81 -26.00 -6.96
CA LYS A 363 -15.87 -27.46 -7.05
C LYS A 363 -16.95 -27.86 -8.06
N GLU A 364 -16.63 -28.79 -8.98
CA GLU A 364 -17.58 -29.28 -9.97
C GLU A 364 -18.90 -29.75 -9.35
N GLY A 365 -20.01 -29.33 -9.95
CA GLY A 365 -21.36 -29.67 -9.48
C GLY A 365 -21.86 -28.87 -8.27
N THR A 366 -21.10 -27.89 -7.78
CA THR A 366 -21.53 -27.01 -6.69
C THR A 366 -22.56 -25.99 -7.18
N PRO A 367 -23.69 -25.78 -6.46
CA PRO A 367 -24.66 -24.74 -6.83
C PRO A 367 -24.07 -23.35 -6.66
N GLU A 368 -24.04 -22.57 -7.72
CA GLU A 368 -23.52 -21.21 -7.74
C GLU A 368 -24.55 -20.22 -7.18
N LYS A 369 -24.47 -19.95 -5.89
CA LYS A 369 -25.42 -19.11 -5.14
C LYS A 369 -24.72 -17.90 -4.56
N TRP A 370 -25.11 -16.69 -4.98
CA TRP A 370 -24.50 -15.42 -4.58
C TRP A 370 -24.42 -15.22 -3.05
N TRP A 371 -25.37 -15.73 -2.30
CA TRP A 371 -25.37 -15.59 -0.85
C TRP A 371 -24.26 -16.37 -0.14
N ASN A 372 -23.66 -17.37 -0.79
CA ASN A 372 -22.51 -18.09 -0.25
C ASN A 372 -21.26 -17.22 -0.20
N ALA A 373 -21.19 -16.16 -1.01
CA ALA A 373 -20.19 -15.09 -0.92
C ALA A 373 -20.75 -13.87 -0.19
N GLY A 374 -21.96 -13.44 -0.52
CA GLY A 374 -22.54 -12.22 0.01
C GLY A 374 -22.70 -12.21 1.53
N ILE A 375 -23.13 -13.33 2.14
CA ILE A 375 -23.29 -13.40 3.59
C ILE A 375 -21.94 -13.31 4.33
N PRO A 376 -20.88 -14.08 4.00
CA PRO A 376 -19.57 -13.90 4.61
C PRO A 376 -19.02 -12.49 4.47
N VAL A 377 -19.07 -11.89 3.28
CA VAL A 377 -18.59 -10.53 3.02
C VAL A 377 -19.37 -9.50 3.84
N LEU A 378 -20.71 -9.57 3.85
CA LEU A 378 -21.53 -8.69 4.69
C LEU A 378 -21.26 -8.89 6.19
N THR A 379 -20.92 -10.11 6.61
CA THR A 379 -20.50 -10.38 7.99
C THR A 379 -19.20 -9.65 8.32
N VAL A 380 -18.20 -9.69 7.44
CA VAL A 380 -16.96 -8.91 7.63
C VAL A 380 -17.29 -7.44 7.79
N VAL A 381 -18.03 -6.85 6.84
CA VAL A 381 -18.40 -5.42 6.87
C VAL A 381 -19.13 -5.07 8.17
N PHE A 382 -20.13 -5.87 8.54
CA PHE A 382 -20.93 -5.63 9.77
C PHE A 382 -20.07 -5.71 11.03
N VAL A 383 -19.24 -6.76 11.16
CA VAL A 383 -18.38 -6.96 12.35
C VAL A 383 -17.33 -5.87 12.44
N VAL A 384 -16.69 -5.48 11.33
CA VAL A 384 -15.74 -4.37 11.30
C VAL A 384 -16.39 -3.07 11.76
N LEU A 385 -17.50 -2.66 11.14
CA LEU A 385 -18.19 -1.41 11.50
C LEU A 385 -18.72 -1.43 12.94
N PHE A 386 -19.26 -2.56 13.39
CA PHE A 386 -19.71 -2.73 14.75
C PHE A 386 -18.57 -2.63 15.77
N THR A 387 -17.43 -3.29 15.49
CA THR A 387 -16.25 -3.26 16.38
C THR A 387 -15.61 -1.87 16.42
N LEU A 388 -15.46 -1.21 15.26
CA LEU A 388 -15.00 0.20 15.21
C LEU A 388 -15.89 1.10 16.07
N TYR A 389 -17.22 1.00 15.91
CA TYR A 389 -18.15 1.78 16.71
C TYR A 389 -18.08 1.45 18.20
N ALA A 390 -18.05 0.16 18.56
CA ALA A 390 -18.07 -0.29 19.94
C ALA A 390 -16.77 0.09 20.69
N THR A 391 -15.59 -0.14 20.07
CA THR A 391 -14.30 0.19 20.67
C THR A 391 -14.07 1.70 20.71
N GLY A 392 -14.42 2.41 19.65
CA GLY A 392 -14.29 3.86 19.60
C GLY A 392 -15.24 4.57 20.58
N ARG A 393 -16.47 4.06 20.77
CA ARG A 393 -17.39 4.60 21.77
C ARG A 393 -16.89 4.35 23.20
N ALA A 394 -16.20 3.24 23.44
CA ALA A 394 -15.57 2.95 24.72
C ALA A 394 -14.39 3.90 25.02
N GLY A 395 -13.60 4.29 24.00
CA GLY A 395 -12.50 5.24 24.11
C GLY A 395 -12.98 6.69 24.22
N ALA A 396 -13.77 7.16 23.25
CA ALA A 396 -14.20 8.56 23.15
C ALA A 396 -15.30 8.96 24.15
N GLY A 397 -16.03 8.00 24.74
CA GLY A 397 -17.09 8.25 25.71
C GLY A 397 -18.50 8.40 25.08
N PRO A 398 -19.56 8.43 25.93
CA PRO A 398 -20.94 8.29 25.48
C PRO A 398 -21.48 9.48 24.67
N ASP A 399 -20.95 10.67 24.86
CA ASP A 399 -21.45 11.91 24.24
C ASP A 399 -20.57 12.38 23.06
N ALA A 400 -19.51 11.62 22.69
CA ALA A 400 -18.59 11.99 21.62
C ALA A 400 -19.28 11.96 20.24
N ALA A 401 -18.86 12.87 19.35
CA ALA A 401 -19.32 12.88 17.96
C ALA A 401 -18.85 11.60 17.22
N LEU A 402 -19.57 11.20 16.17
CA LEU A 402 -19.21 9.99 15.41
C LEU A 402 -17.77 10.05 14.86
N ARG A 403 -17.28 11.24 14.46
CA ARG A 403 -15.92 11.42 14.01
C ARG A 403 -14.90 11.02 15.08
N ASP A 404 -15.12 11.48 16.32
CA ASP A 404 -14.22 11.22 17.44
C ASP A 404 -14.28 9.74 17.85
N VAL A 405 -15.49 9.14 17.77
CA VAL A 405 -15.68 7.70 18.00
C VAL A 405 -14.85 6.87 17.01
N PHE A 406 -14.86 7.21 15.72
CA PHE A 406 -14.04 6.47 14.74
C PHE A 406 -12.55 6.80 14.86
N GLY A 407 -12.18 7.98 15.38
CA GLY A 407 -10.79 8.33 15.70
C GLY A 407 -10.18 7.46 16.79
N GLU A 408 -10.95 7.17 17.86
CA GLU A 408 -10.54 6.37 19.01
C GLU A 408 -10.76 4.85 18.81
N ALA A 409 -11.17 4.43 17.61
CA ALA A 409 -11.48 3.03 17.36
C ALA A 409 -10.23 2.16 17.22
N GLN A 410 -10.28 0.93 17.74
CA GLN A 410 -9.24 -0.08 17.59
C GLN A 410 -9.34 -0.75 16.22
N SER A 411 -8.79 -0.11 15.19
CA SER A 411 -8.97 -0.48 13.79
C SER A 411 -8.43 -1.86 13.46
N TYR A 412 -7.22 -2.21 13.93
CA TYR A 412 -6.61 -3.51 13.70
C TYR A 412 -7.41 -4.65 14.29
N ASN A 413 -7.92 -4.48 15.51
CA ASN A 413 -8.79 -5.47 16.15
C ASN A 413 -10.12 -5.64 15.39
N ALA A 414 -10.69 -4.54 14.87
CA ALA A 414 -11.92 -4.59 14.09
C ALA A 414 -11.74 -5.41 12.80
N LEU A 415 -10.65 -5.20 12.08
CA LEU A 415 -10.32 -5.94 10.87
C LEU A 415 -10.08 -7.43 11.16
N LEU A 416 -9.31 -7.73 12.21
CA LEU A 416 -9.01 -9.10 12.65
C LEU A 416 -10.29 -9.88 12.98
N TRP A 417 -11.18 -9.30 13.78
CA TRP A 417 -12.43 -9.95 14.19
C TRP A 417 -13.40 -10.08 13.03
N GLY A 418 -13.46 -9.07 12.15
CA GLY A 418 -14.27 -9.09 10.94
C GLY A 418 -13.88 -10.21 9.99
N SER A 419 -12.59 -10.33 9.67
CA SER A 419 -12.07 -11.35 8.75
C SER A 419 -12.26 -12.77 9.31
N LEU A 420 -11.98 -12.97 10.60
CA LEU A 420 -12.24 -14.23 11.29
C LEU A 420 -13.73 -14.61 11.23
N ALA A 421 -14.62 -13.68 11.56
CA ALA A 421 -16.06 -13.91 11.52
C ALA A 421 -16.53 -14.28 10.10
N GLY A 422 -16.06 -13.56 9.08
CA GLY A 422 -16.34 -13.88 7.68
C GLY A 422 -15.87 -15.28 7.26
N ALA A 423 -14.65 -15.64 7.65
CA ALA A 423 -14.09 -16.98 7.38
C ALA A 423 -14.91 -18.08 8.07
N VAL A 424 -15.26 -17.90 9.34
CA VAL A 424 -16.10 -18.85 10.10
C VAL A 424 -17.48 -19.00 9.46
N VAL A 425 -18.11 -17.90 9.04
CA VAL A 425 -19.42 -17.94 8.36
C VAL A 425 -19.31 -18.62 7.00
N ALA A 426 -18.23 -18.40 6.23
CA ALA A 426 -17.99 -19.09 4.98
C ALA A 426 -17.87 -20.62 5.17
N VAL A 427 -17.15 -21.08 6.20
CA VAL A 427 -17.07 -22.48 6.58
C VAL A 427 -18.45 -23.02 6.99
N ALA A 428 -19.15 -22.31 7.88
CA ALA A 428 -20.46 -22.73 8.37
C ALA A 428 -21.51 -22.88 7.26
N LEU A 429 -21.55 -21.96 6.30
CA LEU A 429 -22.42 -22.02 5.12
C LEU A 429 -22.04 -23.19 4.19
N SER A 430 -20.76 -23.42 3.98
CA SER A 430 -20.27 -24.50 3.11
C SER A 430 -20.61 -25.88 3.71
N LEU A 431 -20.41 -26.08 5.01
CA LEU A 431 -20.73 -27.31 5.73
C LEU A 431 -22.24 -27.50 5.88
N GLY A 432 -22.97 -26.46 6.30
CA GLY A 432 -24.41 -26.51 6.53
C GLY A 432 -25.22 -26.83 5.29
N GLN A 433 -24.78 -26.34 4.12
CA GLN A 433 -25.37 -26.67 2.82
C GLN A 433 -24.76 -27.93 2.19
N ARG A 434 -23.78 -28.57 2.82
CA ARG A 434 -23.06 -29.76 2.30
C ARG A 434 -22.41 -29.53 0.93
N LEU A 435 -21.93 -28.31 0.69
CA LEU A 435 -21.22 -27.94 -0.54
C LEU A 435 -19.78 -28.46 -0.50
N LEU A 436 -19.12 -28.29 0.65
CA LEU A 436 -17.77 -28.72 0.93
C LEU A 436 -17.75 -29.55 2.21
N THR A 437 -16.83 -30.47 2.30
CA THR A 437 -16.43 -31.12 3.55
C THR A 437 -15.51 -30.22 4.37
N LEU A 438 -15.32 -30.49 5.66
CA LEU A 438 -14.38 -29.72 6.49
C LEU A 438 -12.96 -29.74 5.91
N ARG A 439 -12.53 -30.89 5.39
CA ARG A 439 -11.23 -31.03 4.75
C ARG A 439 -11.11 -30.11 3.51
N GLU A 440 -12.10 -30.09 2.65
CA GLU A 440 -12.13 -29.21 1.48
C GLU A 440 -12.18 -27.73 1.87
N CYS A 441 -12.85 -27.36 2.97
CA CYS A 441 -12.81 -26.00 3.49
C CYS A 441 -11.40 -25.62 3.96
N ILE A 442 -10.69 -26.54 4.63
CA ILE A 442 -9.30 -26.29 5.07
C ILE A 442 -8.37 -26.18 3.85
N GLU A 443 -8.50 -27.06 2.86
CA GLU A 443 -7.72 -27.02 1.63
C GLU A 443 -7.96 -25.70 0.87
N ALA A 444 -9.21 -25.24 0.76
CA ALA A 444 -9.56 -23.96 0.16
C ALA A 444 -9.01 -22.76 0.95
N ALA A 445 -9.05 -22.82 2.28
CA ALA A 445 -8.45 -21.79 3.13
C ALA A 445 -6.93 -21.72 2.96
N VAL A 446 -6.25 -22.86 2.87
CA VAL A 446 -4.80 -22.92 2.61
C VAL A 446 -4.47 -22.37 1.24
N GLY A 447 -5.27 -22.66 0.21
CA GLY A 447 -5.12 -22.02 -1.12
C GLY A 447 -5.25 -20.49 -1.05
N GLY A 448 -6.21 -19.99 -0.25
CA GLY A 448 -6.35 -18.55 0.02
C GLY A 448 -5.15 -17.95 0.77
N PHE A 449 -4.55 -18.68 1.72
CA PHE A 449 -3.30 -18.25 2.37
C PHE A 449 -2.14 -18.18 1.38
N GLN A 450 -2.00 -19.17 0.51
CA GLN A 450 -0.95 -19.20 -0.52
C GLN A 450 -1.04 -18.01 -1.47
N ALA A 451 -2.26 -17.61 -1.84
CA ALA A 451 -2.48 -16.43 -2.68
C ALA A 451 -1.98 -15.13 -2.01
N MET A 452 -2.05 -15.03 -0.66
CA MET A 452 -1.58 -13.85 0.09
C MET A 452 -0.09 -13.90 0.45
N MET A 453 0.60 -15.00 0.22
CA MET A 453 1.96 -15.22 0.75
C MET A 453 2.97 -14.19 0.22
N ILE A 454 2.90 -13.86 -1.08
CA ILE A 454 3.84 -12.90 -1.66
C ILE A 454 3.64 -11.49 -1.08
N ALA A 455 2.39 -11.11 -0.83
CA ALA A 455 2.06 -9.85 -0.18
C ALA A 455 2.64 -9.77 1.25
N MET A 456 2.58 -10.88 2.01
CA MET A 456 3.20 -10.96 3.35
C MET A 456 4.71 -10.76 3.30
N VAL A 457 5.40 -11.39 2.34
CA VAL A 457 6.86 -11.23 2.17
C VAL A 457 7.20 -9.78 1.83
N ILE A 458 6.44 -9.15 0.94
CA ILE A 458 6.63 -7.74 0.58
C ILE A 458 6.40 -6.84 1.79
N LEU A 459 5.35 -7.06 2.59
CA LEU A 459 5.06 -6.32 3.81
C LEU A 459 6.23 -6.35 4.80
N VAL A 460 6.70 -7.54 5.16
CA VAL A 460 7.80 -7.70 6.12
C VAL A 460 9.06 -6.96 5.65
N LEU A 461 9.38 -7.05 4.36
CA LEU A 461 10.53 -6.34 3.79
C LEU A 461 10.30 -4.82 3.69
N ALA A 462 9.05 -4.38 3.47
CA ALA A 462 8.68 -2.98 3.45
C ALA A 462 8.83 -2.34 4.83
N TRP A 463 8.28 -2.97 5.86
CA TRP A 463 8.45 -2.55 7.25
C TRP A 463 9.93 -2.49 7.66
N SER A 464 10.70 -3.53 7.27
CA SER A 464 12.14 -3.55 7.51
C SER A 464 12.86 -2.40 6.79
N LEU A 465 12.46 -2.04 5.57
CA LEU A 465 13.03 -0.90 4.85
C LEU A 465 12.60 0.43 5.47
N GLY A 466 11.37 0.53 5.95
CA GLY A 466 10.87 1.66 6.74
C GLY A 466 11.78 1.94 7.95
N SER A 467 11.97 0.92 8.79
CA SER A 467 12.86 1.01 9.96
C SER A 467 14.31 1.36 9.57
N VAL A 468 14.82 0.84 8.45
CA VAL A 468 16.13 1.25 7.92
C VAL A 468 16.15 2.74 7.61
N THR A 469 15.15 3.27 6.87
CA THR A 469 15.13 4.69 6.46
C THR A 469 15.00 5.63 7.66
N GLU A 470 14.33 5.18 8.71
CA GLU A 470 14.24 5.87 9.99
C GLU A 470 15.61 5.94 10.68
N VAL A 471 16.22 4.79 10.97
CA VAL A 471 17.50 4.68 11.67
C VAL A 471 18.63 5.45 10.98
N ILE A 472 18.66 5.47 9.65
CA ILE A 472 19.70 6.19 8.88
C ILE A 472 19.32 7.64 8.55
N GLY A 473 18.16 8.15 9.01
CA GLY A 473 17.77 9.55 8.86
C GLY A 473 17.50 10.01 7.43
N THR A 474 16.93 9.12 6.57
CA THR A 474 16.69 9.42 5.14
C THR A 474 15.85 10.68 4.95
N SER A 475 14.72 10.81 5.66
CA SER A 475 13.84 11.96 5.48
C SER A 475 14.42 13.24 6.11
N LEU A 476 15.20 13.15 7.18
CA LEU A 476 15.92 14.30 7.75
C LEU A 476 16.86 14.94 6.70
N PHE A 477 17.60 14.10 5.96
CA PHE A 477 18.44 14.57 4.86
C PHE A 477 17.62 15.19 3.72
N LEU A 478 16.52 14.54 3.31
CA LEU A 478 15.65 15.05 2.25
C LEU A 478 15.01 16.38 2.64
N GLN A 479 14.56 16.52 3.87
CA GLN A 479 14.04 17.78 4.42
C GLN A 479 15.07 18.90 4.31
N THR A 480 16.31 18.65 4.75
CA THR A 480 17.40 19.64 4.72
C THR A 480 17.70 20.15 3.30
N ILE A 481 17.62 19.27 2.27
CA ILE A 481 17.92 19.66 0.90
C ILE A 481 16.71 20.31 0.19
N LEU A 482 15.50 19.89 0.50
CA LEU A 482 14.30 20.25 -0.26
C LEU A 482 13.54 21.44 0.34
N SER A 483 13.73 21.76 1.63
CA SER A 483 12.99 22.80 2.36
C SER A 483 12.97 24.15 1.62
N ASP A 484 14.09 24.55 1.01
CA ASP A 484 14.23 25.83 0.31
C ASP A 484 14.01 25.73 -1.22
N ARG A 485 13.75 24.55 -1.77
CA ARG A 485 13.78 24.32 -3.23
C ARG A 485 12.45 23.89 -3.81
N ILE A 486 11.61 23.20 -3.06
CA ILE A 486 10.35 22.63 -3.55
C ILE A 486 9.20 23.10 -2.66
N ALA A 487 8.19 23.70 -3.27
CA ALA A 487 6.96 24.01 -2.56
C ALA A 487 6.24 22.71 -2.16
N VAL A 488 5.85 22.59 -0.90
CA VAL A 488 5.19 21.38 -0.35
C VAL A 488 3.93 21.00 -1.16
N GLN A 489 3.26 21.95 -1.77
CA GLN A 489 2.09 21.74 -2.66
C GLN A 489 2.42 20.91 -3.92
N LEU A 490 3.68 20.83 -4.32
CA LEU A 490 4.09 20.02 -5.48
C LEU A 490 4.43 18.57 -5.13
N ILE A 491 4.56 18.24 -3.84
CA ILE A 491 4.90 16.88 -3.40
C ILE A 491 3.86 15.85 -3.87
N PRO A 492 2.53 16.08 -3.78
CA PRO A 492 1.56 15.08 -4.23
C PRO A 492 1.74 14.69 -5.70
N VAL A 493 1.97 15.67 -6.61
CA VAL A 493 2.13 15.35 -8.04
C VAL A 493 3.46 14.67 -8.35
N ILE A 494 4.54 15.03 -7.66
CA ILE A 494 5.85 14.38 -7.78
C ILE A 494 5.74 12.92 -7.34
N VAL A 495 5.14 12.70 -6.18
CA VAL A 495 4.93 11.37 -5.60
C VAL A 495 4.05 10.51 -6.51
N PHE A 496 2.96 11.05 -7.06
CA PHE A 496 2.10 10.34 -8.02
C PHE A 496 2.88 9.90 -9.26
N GLY A 497 3.64 10.82 -9.86
CA GLY A 497 4.44 10.52 -11.04
C GLY A 497 5.54 9.48 -10.79
N THR A 498 6.21 9.58 -9.64
CA THR A 498 7.27 8.63 -9.23
C THR A 498 6.68 7.25 -8.94
N SER A 499 5.57 7.17 -8.18
CA SER A 499 4.86 5.92 -7.91
C SER A 499 4.35 5.27 -9.19
N GLY A 500 3.78 6.09 -10.11
CA GLY A 500 3.30 5.59 -11.40
C GLY A 500 4.44 5.04 -12.28
N ALA A 501 5.57 5.74 -12.35
CA ALA A 501 6.73 5.28 -13.10
C ALA A 501 7.32 3.99 -12.50
N MET A 502 7.35 3.90 -11.18
CA MET A 502 7.84 2.71 -10.47
C MET A 502 6.92 1.51 -10.69
N ALA A 503 5.61 1.66 -10.48
CA ALA A 503 4.64 0.60 -10.69
C ALA A 503 4.59 0.14 -12.16
N PHE A 504 4.68 1.08 -13.12
CA PHE A 504 4.79 0.74 -14.54
C PHE A 504 6.00 -0.16 -14.85
N ALA A 505 7.13 0.14 -14.25
CA ALA A 505 8.37 -0.57 -14.56
C ALA A 505 8.55 -1.88 -13.77
N THR A 506 7.95 -1.97 -12.58
CA THR A 506 7.99 -3.18 -11.73
C THR A 506 6.82 -4.12 -11.98
N GLY A 507 5.70 -3.61 -12.46
CA GLY A 507 4.47 -4.36 -12.66
C GLY A 507 3.74 -4.69 -11.36
N THR A 508 3.95 -3.90 -10.29
CA THR A 508 3.27 -4.15 -9.01
C THR A 508 2.92 -2.86 -8.26
N SER A 509 1.65 -2.73 -7.91
CA SER A 509 1.16 -1.67 -7.02
C SER A 509 1.66 -1.86 -5.59
N TRP A 510 1.66 -3.09 -5.09
CA TRP A 510 2.03 -3.43 -3.71
C TRP A 510 3.48 -3.02 -3.38
N GLY A 511 4.44 -3.45 -4.20
CA GLY A 511 5.84 -3.10 -4.01
C GLY A 511 6.11 -1.60 -4.13
N THR A 512 5.35 -0.91 -4.98
CA THR A 512 5.44 0.55 -5.11
C THR A 512 4.95 1.26 -3.86
N MET A 513 3.80 0.87 -3.30
CA MET A 513 3.27 1.43 -2.05
C MET A 513 4.24 1.17 -0.88
N ALA A 514 4.77 -0.05 -0.80
CA ALA A 514 5.72 -0.47 0.22
C ALA A 514 6.97 0.43 0.30
N ILE A 515 7.49 0.87 -0.83
CA ILE A 515 8.69 1.71 -0.89
C ILE A 515 8.34 3.19 -0.73
N MET A 516 7.22 3.62 -1.32
CA MET A 516 6.93 5.06 -1.44
C MET A 516 6.26 5.67 -0.21
N LEU A 517 5.37 4.94 0.52
CA LEU A 517 4.68 5.49 1.69
C LEU A 517 5.64 5.83 2.84
N PRO A 518 6.59 4.95 3.23
CA PRO A 518 7.57 5.26 4.28
C PRO A 518 8.51 6.42 3.96
N VAL A 519 8.64 6.80 2.70
CA VAL A 519 9.45 7.94 2.25
C VAL A 519 8.59 9.21 2.10
N ALA A 520 7.41 9.08 1.49
CA ALA A 520 6.58 10.23 1.15
C ALA A 520 5.93 10.90 2.38
N ILE A 521 5.47 10.10 3.36
CA ILE A 521 4.79 10.64 4.54
C ILE A 521 5.75 11.48 5.40
N PRO A 522 6.92 10.97 5.83
CA PRO A 522 7.87 11.77 6.60
C PRO A 522 8.38 13.00 5.84
N LEU A 523 8.58 12.87 4.53
CA LEU A 523 8.99 14.00 3.68
C LEU A 523 7.96 15.14 3.71
N VAL A 524 6.67 14.80 3.55
CA VAL A 524 5.58 15.81 3.57
C VAL A 524 5.47 16.46 4.94
N VAL A 525 5.53 15.68 6.01
CA VAL A 525 5.46 16.17 7.39
C VAL A 525 6.62 17.10 7.68
N GLY A 526 7.84 16.71 7.33
CA GLY A 526 9.03 17.52 7.58
C GLY A 526 9.06 18.83 6.77
N LEU A 527 8.58 18.82 5.51
CA LEU A 527 8.52 20.04 4.69
C LEU A 527 7.35 20.96 5.04
N GLY A 528 6.22 20.39 5.46
CA GLY A 528 4.99 21.16 5.73
C GLY A 528 4.80 21.52 7.21
N GLY A 529 5.52 20.88 8.12
CA GLY A 529 5.41 21.09 9.56
C GLY A 529 3.98 20.91 10.07
N ALA A 530 3.61 21.63 11.12
CA ALA A 530 2.30 21.56 11.73
C ALA A 530 1.12 21.88 10.79
N ALA A 531 1.36 22.59 9.68
CA ALA A 531 0.30 22.97 8.77
C ALA A 531 -0.32 21.81 8.01
N VAL A 532 0.44 20.76 7.73
CA VAL A 532 -0.01 19.58 6.95
C VAL A 532 -0.51 18.44 7.84
N LEU A 533 -0.32 18.51 9.14
CA LEU A 533 -0.74 17.47 10.07
C LEU A 533 -2.28 17.31 10.10
N PRO A 534 -2.80 16.16 10.58
CA PRO A 534 -4.22 15.95 10.77
C PRO A 534 -4.88 17.10 11.56
N GLY A 535 -5.93 17.71 10.99
CA GLY A 535 -6.57 18.91 11.53
C GLY A 535 -5.88 20.24 11.22
N GLY A 536 -4.74 20.24 10.55
CA GLY A 536 -4.02 21.44 10.13
C GLY A 536 -4.64 22.12 8.90
N PRO A 537 -4.30 23.39 8.64
CA PRO A 537 -4.89 24.17 7.53
C PRO A 537 -4.52 23.64 6.14
N GLN A 538 -3.50 22.83 6.00
CA GLN A 538 -3.01 22.22 4.77
C GLN A 538 -3.02 20.69 4.82
N GLU A 539 -3.82 20.08 5.69
CA GLU A 539 -4.01 18.61 5.80
C GLU A 539 -4.25 17.94 4.43
N ALA A 540 -4.90 18.64 3.51
CA ALA A 540 -5.12 18.18 2.14
C ALA A 540 -3.83 17.76 1.40
N ILE A 541 -2.67 18.34 1.75
CA ILE A 541 -1.39 18.00 1.13
C ILE A 541 -0.90 16.62 1.65
N LEU A 542 -1.05 16.35 2.94
CA LEU A 542 -0.72 15.03 3.51
C LEU A 542 -1.64 13.95 2.93
N LEU A 543 -2.96 14.15 3.01
CA LEU A 543 -3.95 13.21 2.46
C LEU A 543 -3.77 13.04 0.94
N GLY A 544 -3.52 14.14 0.23
CA GLY A 544 -3.22 14.14 -1.20
C GLY A 544 -1.92 13.39 -1.54
N SER A 545 -0.89 13.47 -0.70
CA SER A 545 0.37 12.75 -0.91
C SER A 545 0.23 11.25 -0.67
N ILE A 546 -0.46 10.85 0.40
CA ILE A 546 -0.82 9.45 0.66
C ILE A 546 -1.65 8.92 -0.53
N GLY A 547 -2.71 9.63 -0.89
CA GLY A 547 -3.55 9.28 -2.05
C GLY A 547 -2.77 9.25 -3.36
N SER A 548 -1.72 10.05 -3.51
CA SER A 548 -0.84 10.06 -4.68
C SER A 548 0.02 8.80 -4.80
N VAL A 549 0.53 8.27 -3.68
CA VAL A 549 1.24 6.97 -3.70
C VAL A 549 0.29 5.86 -4.13
N LEU A 550 -0.86 5.74 -3.48
CA LEU A 550 -1.85 4.69 -3.74
C LEU A 550 -2.38 4.78 -5.18
N ALA A 551 -2.86 5.95 -5.58
CA ALA A 551 -3.41 6.18 -6.91
C ALA A 551 -2.37 6.10 -8.02
N GLY A 552 -1.14 6.56 -7.77
CA GLY A 552 -0.01 6.48 -8.70
C GLY A 552 0.43 5.04 -8.93
N ALA A 553 0.50 4.24 -7.86
CA ALA A 553 0.81 2.82 -7.95
C ALA A 553 -0.20 2.07 -8.84
N ILE A 554 -1.49 2.30 -8.64
CA ILE A 554 -2.56 1.70 -9.48
C ILE A 554 -2.49 2.20 -10.92
N TRP A 555 -2.22 3.51 -11.13
CA TRP A 555 -2.09 4.07 -12.48
C TRP A 555 -0.92 3.45 -13.26
N GLY A 556 0.24 3.34 -12.62
CA GLY A 556 1.43 2.72 -13.23
C GLY A 556 1.20 1.26 -13.58
N ASP A 557 0.56 0.53 -12.68
CA ASP A 557 0.16 -0.86 -12.83
C ASP A 557 -0.74 -1.06 -14.05
N HIS A 558 -1.84 -0.31 -14.16
CA HIS A 558 -2.73 -0.31 -15.32
C HIS A 558 -2.07 0.08 -16.65
N CYS A 559 -0.97 0.80 -16.62
CA CYS A 559 -0.20 1.15 -17.82
C CYS A 559 0.83 0.07 -18.20
N SER A 560 1.18 -0.81 -17.25
CA SER A 560 2.32 -1.73 -17.35
C SER A 560 2.00 -2.98 -18.15
N PRO A 561 2.84 -3.33 -19.14
CA PRO A 561 2.70 -4.61 -19.86
C PRO A 561 3.21 -5.82 -19.07
N ILE A 562 3.72 -5.62 -17.86
CA ILE A 562 4.24 -6.70 -17.00
C ILE A 562 3.50 -6.77 -15.66
N SER A 563 2.43 -5.99 -15.51
CA SER A 563 1.58 -6.01 -14.32
C SER A 563 0.90 -7.36 -14.18
N ASP A 564 0.87 -7.86 -12.95
CA ASP A 564 0.21 -9.11 -12.60
C ASP A 564 -1.31 -9.02 -12.83
N THR A 565 -1.97 -7.92 -12.44
CA THR A 565 -3.41 -7.72 -12.67
C THR A 565 -3.74 -7.58 -14.16
N THR A 566 -2.91 -6.88 -14.94
CA THR A 566 -3.08 -6.73 -16.40
C THR A 566 -2.85 -8.06 -17.13
N VAL A 567 -1.87 -8.88 -16.69
CA VAL A 567 -1.66 -10.24 -17.22
C VAL A 567 -2.85 -11.14 -16.89
N LEU A 568 -3.34 -11.11 -15.64
CA LEU A 568 -4.50 -11.90 -15.23
C LEU A 568 -5.77 -11.48 -15.95
N SER A 569 -6.02 -10.18 -16.15
CA SER A 569 -7.18 -9.64 -16.86
C SER A 569 -7.19 -10.07 -18.32
N SER A 570 -6.04 -10.04 -18.99
CA SER A 570 -5.92 -10.53 -20.37
C SER A 570 -6.14 -12.05 -20.46
N THR A 571 -5.59 -12.81 -19.51
CA THR A 571 -5.72 -14.27 -19.46
C THR A 571 -7.17 -14.70 -19.19
N ALA A 572 -7.81 -14.16 -18.17
CA ALA A 572 -9.19 -14.46 -17.82
C ALA A 572 -10.20 -14.07 -18.92
N SER A 573 -9.91 -12.98 -19.63
CA SER A 573 -10.70 -12.54 -20.78
C SER A 573 -10.34 -13.28 -22.08
N ALA A 574 -9.33 -14.13 -22.09
CA ALA A 574 -8.71 -14.76 -23.26
C ALA A 574 -8.41 -13.72 -24.37
N CYS A 575 -7.83 -12.61 -23.98
CA CYS A 575 -7.37 -11.52 -24.82
C CYS A 575 -5.87 -11.62 -25.04
N ASP A 576 -5.36 -11.22 -26.21
CA ASP A 576 -3.92 -10.99 -26.38
C ASP A 576 -3.46 -9.92 -25.40
N HIS A 577 -2.42 -10.25 -24.63
CA HIS A 577 -1.94 -9.39 -23.56
C HIS A 577 -1.42 -8.03 -24.07
N VAL A 578 -0.70 -8.03 -25.17
CA VAL A 578 -0.16 -6.81 -25.79
C VAL A 578 -1.28 -5.93 -26.35
N ASP A 579 -2.32 -6.55 -26.92
CA ASP A 579 -3.48 -5.83 -27.44
C ASP A 579 -4.33 -5.25 -26.29
N HIS A 580 -4.44 -5.97 -25.16
CA HIS A 580 -5.07 -5.43 -23.96
C HIS A 580 -4.36 -4.15 -23.50
N VAL A 581 -3.03 -4.21 -23.28
CA VAL A 581 -2.24 -3.03 -22.87
C VAL A 581 -2.37 -1.87 -23.87
N LYS A 582 -2.22 -2.13 -25.19
CA LYS A 582 -2.34 -1.09 -26.22
C LYS A 582 -3.72 -0.41 -26.25
N THR A 583 -4.78 -1.14 -25.95
CA THR A 583 -6.14 -0.61 -25.97
C THR A 583 -6.49 0.15 -24.69
N GLN A 584 -5.96 -0.27 -23.54
CA GLN A 584 -6.15 0.34 -22.22
C GLN A 584 -5.32 1.62 -22.03
N LEU A 585 -4.07 1.61 -22.48
CA LEU A 585 -3.09 2.68 -22.22
C LEU A 585 -3.60 4.11 -22.53
N PRO A 586 -4.27 4.42 -23.67
CA PRO A 586 -4.78 5.77 -23.91
C PRO A 586 -5.83 6.21 -22.89
N TYR A 587 -6.59 5.29 -22.33
CA TYR A 587 -7.59 5.54 -21.31
C TYR A 587 -6.92 5.83 -19.96
N ALA A 588 -5.98 4.97 -19.57
CA ALA A 588 -5.22 5.14 -18.34
C ALA A 588 -4.41 6.45 -18.35
N LEU A 589 -3.80 6.83 -19.49
CA LEU A 589 -3.07 8.10 -19.62
C LEU A 589 -4.00 9.32 -19.52
N ALA A 590 -5.18 9.29 -20.15
CA ALA A 590 -6.14 10.39 -20.07
C ALA A 590 -6.63 10.60 -18.62
N VAL A 591 -6.98 9.51 -17.93
CA VAL A 591 -7.42 9.57 -16.54
C VAL A 591 -6.27 9.97 -15.61
N GLY A 592 -5.06 9.41 -15.79
CA GLY A 592 -3.89 9.73 -14.99
C GLY A 592 -3.48 11.20 -15.09
N LEU A 593 -3.49 11.78 -16.30
CA LEU A 593 -3.21 13.21 -16.50
C LEU A 593 -4.22 14.10 -15.78
N LEU A 594 -5.51 13.78 -15.85
CA LEU A 594 -6.54 14.53 -15.11
C LEU A 594 -6.38 14.35 -13.60
N SER A 595 -5.99 13.17 -13.13
CA SER A 595 -5.68 12.93 -11.72
C SER A 595 -4.51 13.78 -11.24
N MET A 596 -3.46 13.92 -12.04
CA MET A 596 -2.33 14.80 -11.73
C MET A 596 -2.79 16.28 -11.63
N LEU A 597 -3.56 16.75 -12.59
CA LEU A 597 -3.93 18.18 -12.68
C LEU A 597 -4.98 18.57 -11.64
N LEU A 598 -6.06 17.80 -11.50
CA LEU A 598 -7.19 18.14 -10.65
C LEU A 598 -7.04 17.56 -9.23
N GLY A 599 -6.55 16.32 -9.14
CA GLY A 599 -6.31 15.64 -7.89
C GLY A 599 -5.06 16.19 -7.19
N ASN A 600 -3.88 15.82 -7.68
CA ASN A 600 -2.63 16.06 -6.96
C ASN A 600 -2.28 17.57 -6.89
N ILE A 601 -2.32 18.30 -8.01
CA ILE A 601 -2.04 19.74 -8.02
C ILE A 601 -3.25 20.52 -7.48
N GLY A 602 -4.45 20.28 -8.04
CA GLY A 602 -5.64 21.07 -7.70
C GLY A 602 -5.95 21.05 -6.21
N THR A 603 -5.97 19.87 -5.56
CA THR A 603 -6.29 19.76 -4.13
C THR A 603 -5.20 20.35 -3.24
N ALA A 604 -3.92 20.23 -3.62
CA ALA A 604 -2.81 20.83 -2.89
C ALA A 604 -2.87 22.37 -2.90
N TYR A 605 -3.49 22.96 -3.91
CA TYR A 605 -3.75 24.41 -3.99
C TYR A 605 -5.18 24.80 -3.52
N GLY A 606 -5.88 23.93 -2.82
CA GLY A 606 -7.14 24.22 -2.15
C GLY A 606 -8.41 23.92 -2.95
N LEU A 607 -8.32 23.22 -4.10
CA LEU A 607 -9.51 22.70 -4.78
C LEU A 607 -10.15 21.60 -3.94
N PRO A 608 -11.43 21.71 -3.53
CA PRO A 608 -12.09 20.63 -2.81
C PRO A 608 -12.11 19.35 -3.64
N PRO A 609 -11.75 18.17 -3.07
CA PRO A 609 -11.63 16.93 -3.82
C PRO A 609 -12.89 16.56 -4.62
N VAL A 610 -14.08 16.74 -4.01
CA VAL A 610 -15.37 16.44 -4.67
C VAL A 610 -15.57 17.34 -5.91
N VAL A 611 -15.19 18.62 -5.84
CA VAL A 611 -15.28 19.54 -6.98
C VAL A 611 -14.31 19.11 -8.08
N GLY A 612 -13.07 18.77 -7.72
CA GLY A 612 -12.08 18.25 -8.66
C GLY A 612 -12.54 16.97 -9.36
N LEU A 613 -13.13 16.02 -8.61
CA LEU A 613 -13.70 14.78 -9.17
C LEU A 613 -14.86 15.08 -10.13
N MET A 614 -15.80 15.96 -9.77
CA MET A 614 -16.90 16.35 -10.67
C MET A 614 -16.38 17.02 -11.95
N MET A 615 -15.36 17.87 -11.84
CA MET A 615 -14.70 18.48 -13.00
C MET A 615 -14.01 17.40 -13.86
N GLY A 616 -13.32 16.43 -13.24
CA GLY A 616 -12.68 15.32 -13.93
C GLY A 616 -13.69 14.48 -14.72
N VAL A 617 -14.81 14.11 -14.11
CA VAL A 617 -15.91 13.37 -14.77
C VAL A 617 -16.48 14.20 -15.94
N ALA A 618 -16.71 15.49 -15.75
CA ALA A 618 -17.21 16.37 -16.82
C ALA A 618 -16.23 16.47 -18.00
N ILE A 619 -14.93 16.62 -17.73
CA ILE A 619 -13.90 16.69 -18.77
C ILE A 619 -13.80 15.36 -19.52
N LEU A 620 -13.82 14.22 -18.80
CA LEU A 620 -13.83 12.88 -19.42
C LEU A 620 -15.09 12.66 -20.27
N ALA A 621 -16.25 13.14 -19.84
CA ALA A 621 -17.48 13.10 -20.63
C ALA A 621 -17.32 13.93 -21.92
N VAL A 622 -16.82 15.16 -21.84
CA VAL A 622 -16.57 16.01 -23.03
C VAL A 622 -15.56 15.32 -23.95
N LEU A 623 -14.46 14.79 -23.41
CA LEU A 623 -13.45 14.07 -24.20
C LEU A 623 -14.09 12.87 -24.93
N LEU A 624 -14.90 12.08 -24.25
CA LEU A 624 -15.58 10.93 -24.85
C LEU A 624 -16.59 11.35 -25.94
N TRP A 625 -17.27 12.49 -25.79
CA TRP A 625 -18.19 13.00 -26.80
C TRP A 625 -17.47 13.65 -28.00
N THR A 626 -16.31 14.25 -27.81
CA THR A 626 -15.56 14.94 -28.88
C THR A 626 -14.71 13.99 -29.71
N ILE A 627 -13.92 13.11 -29.09
CA ILE A 627 -13.00 12.21 -29.78
C ILE A 627 -13.53 10.76 -29.87
N GLY A 628 -14.49 10.37 -29.02
CA GLY A 628 -15.05 9.01 -29.02
C GLY A 628 -15.98 8.79 -30.21
N THR A 629 -15.87 7.62 -30.81
CA THR A 629 -16.75 7.15 -31.89
C THR A 629 -17.84 6.23 -31.35
N PRO A 630 -19.11 6.31 -31.83
CA PRO A 630 -20.13 5.32 -31.47
C PRO A 630 -19.73 3.94 -31.98
N VAL A 631 -19.75 2.94 -31.09
CA VAL A 631 -19.37 1.54 -31.43
C VAL A 631 -20.54 0.57 -31.36
N GLU A 632 -21.73 1.05 -30.97
CA GLU A 632 -22.94 0.22 -30.80
C GLU A 632 -23.89 0.26 -32.03
N ASN A 633 -23.81 1.29 -32.88
CA ASN A 633 -24.77 1.54 -33.97
C ASN A 633 -24.32 1.01 -35.34
N THR A 634 -23.50 -0.01 -35.42
CA THR A 634 -23.27 -0.72 -36.68
C THR A 634 -24.30 -1.85 -36.85
N GLU A 635 -25.60 -1.48 -37.01
CA GLU A 635 -26.52 -2.32 -37.75
C GLU A 635 -26.10 -2.20 -39.23
N VAL A 636 -25.50 -3.27 -39.76
CA VAL A 636 -25.38 -3.52 -41.21
C VAL A 636 -26.40 -4.54 -41.58
#